data_c77b6ffec2fcecfc95680cd726d2045b
#
_entry.id   c77b6ffec2fcecfc95680cd726d2045b
#
_cell.length_a   1.000
_cell.length_b   1.000
_cell.length_c   1.000
_cell.angle_alpha   90.00
_cell.angle_beta   90.00
_cell.angle_gamma   90.00
#
_symmetry.space_group_name_H-M   'P 1'
#
loop_
_entity.id
_entity.type
_entity.pdbx_description
1 polymer ?
#
loop_
_entity_poly.entity_id
_entity_poly.type
_entity_poly.pdbx_seq_one_letter_code
_entity_poly.pdbx_strand_id
1 'polypeptide(L)'
;MKLQSGSAPRSALAVLAAVLLTAILPAPAGAVAHRADGKVTDWRGDATMLSGQTRISRGELIHDDWLYDDYGANLDGGPNTPAFRAALAPTRGDYRYPTNANRYGHNAADLRQLRVAADGAGLHVVAFLQTLKDRDAPIVTLAIDSGRSRDEGSWPSGEGLDTPAADHFVTFSGSAATVTDSRGRRARLRRPGVNMAENAIEVDVPWTSLPATRGRTVTMYVVTGLLDPATQGYRQVPAGGPTAAAPGGGASGSTGVFDVGFDPDEVFSRAIGSHWGEERQSAALAQRDVSELGHTFDLSHLEAGVTDDYAPAPGRFYDRIFRSAQDHGEGIELKNPTGSNAGGSPEPQFLSPHQPYGLYLPEDYVPGTPTPLLLNGHSLDVNHNEYQAVSPNLYNQLGDERSSIVFTPLARGMDTWYIDAGFVDVMEAWEDVKRHYSTDEDRTHITGYSMGGYMTYRIGLLMPDRFATATPYVGPPAYQLWLPPGDPQPPGDYQVAGHTNNIVYNGLNLPFEINNGGVDELVPATGAQAQAQTFRDLGNPHLFYFYPSADHFALIFADEWGHTRDWMERYPSRNLEPTEVRYKRYPSMDLPQHGMHFDGAYWVDGMVVRSPGDECAPGDSACQEANGSVEALTFAHGRARSSVQQVQFAYPGPPFPADVRGTDRVPGGPVSATNGFDARLTNLEAIALDVASMGIDPAQELYATLTVSDGGGPFTLTLRGDFPAVTATLDGQPVPVRQTAEGIELDLVLAAQHLLVVTPQ
;
A
#
# COMPACT_ATOMS: atom_id res chain seq x y z
N MET A 1 -61.66 9.23 52.75
CA MET A 1 -62.05 8.20 53.71
C MET A 1 -60.78 7.48 54.15
N LYS A 2 -60.35 7.76 55.38
CA LYS A 2 -59.75 6.90 56.41
C LYS A 2 -58.69 5.92 55.93
N LEU A 3 -57.51 5.76 56.47
CA LEU A 3 -56.76 6.07 57.72
C LEU A 3 -55.55 5.16 57.67
N GLN A 4 -54.40 5.70 57.92
CA GLN A 4 -53.47 5.41 59.00
C GLN A 4 -53.04 3.93 59.12
N SER A 5 -51.78 3.60 59.28
CA SER A 5 -50.71 4.00 60.21
C SER A 5 -49.44 3.27 59.80
N GLY A 6 -48.21 3.75 59.78
CA GLY A 6 -47.48 4.31 60.89
C GLY A 6 -46.41 3.37 61.35
N SER A 7 -45.16 3.74 61.08
CA SER A 7 -44.04 3.68 62.01
C SER A 7 -42.71 4.04 61.36
N ALA A 8 -42.12 5.06 61.88
CA ALA A 8 -40.71 5.47 61.69
C ALA A 8 -39.81 4.77 62.72
N PRO A 9 -38.55 5.11 62.88
CA PRO A 9 -37.40 5.14 61.96
C PRO A 9 -36.22 4.33 62.51
N ARG A 10 -35.24 4.02 61.70
CA ARG A 10 -33.88 3.74 62.17
C ARG A 10 -32.86 4.47 61.32
N SER A 11 -32.28 5.47 61.94
CA SER A 11 -31.13 6.24 61.52
C SER A 11 -29.94 5.29 61.34
N ALA A 12 -29.36 5.30 60.13
CA ALA A 12 -28.01 4.78 59.88
C ALA A 12 -27.19 5.95 59.34
N LEU A 13 -26.26 6.43 60.16
CA LEU A 13 -25.21 7.38 59.78
C LEU A 13 -24.36 6.74 58.66
N ALA A 14 -24.44 7.24 57.47
CA ALA A 14 -23.47 6.98 56.45
C ALA A 14 -22.34 8.02 56.56
N VAL A 15 -21.21 7.58 57.08
CA VAL A 15 -19.95 8.32 57.06
C VAL A 15 -19.46 8.36 55.61
N LEU A 16 -19.56 9.54 54.96
CA LEU A 16 -18.93 9.81 53.69
C LEU A 16 -17.43 9.93 53.91
N ALA A 17 -16.68 8.86 53.67
CA ALA A 17 -15.25 8.94 53.49
C ALA A 17 -14.97 9.50 52.08
N ALA A 18 -14.73 10.83 52.00
CA ALA A 18 -14.17 11.45 50.79
C ALA A 18 -12.72 10.92 50.63
N VAL A 19 -12.56 9.92 49.79
CA VAL A 19 -11.25 9.55 49.26
C VAL A 19 -10.85 10.61 48.26
N LEU A 20 -10.01 11.56 48.66
CA LEU A 20 -9.26 12.39 47.74
C LEU A 20 -8.36 11.44 46.92
N LEU A 21 -8.79 11.03 45.75
CA LEU A 21 -7.88 10.57 44.70
C LEU A 21 -7.08 11.82 44.26
N THR A 22 -5.96 12.08 44.86
CA THR A 22 -4.92 12.88 44.24
C THR A 22 -4.48 12.08 43.02
N ALA A 23 -4.95 12.48 41.83
CA ALA A 23 -4.34 12.06 40.60
C ALA A 23 -2.87 12.50 40.70
N ILE A 24 -2.00 11.53 40.96
CA ILE A 24 -0.56 11.68 40.73
C ILE A 24 -0.46 11.79 39.23
N LEU A 25 -0.49 13.01 38.69
CA LEU A 25 -0.02 13.27 37.34
C LEU A 25 1.40 12.73 37.32
N PRO A 26 1.75 11.82 36.41
CA PRO A 26 3.15 11.46 36.25
C PRO A 26 3.92 12.76 36.05
N ALA A 27 5.01 12.93 36.81
CA ALA A 27 5.94 14.03 36.56
C ALA A 27 6.27 13.98 35.05
N PRO A 28 6.38 15.15 34.37
CA PRO A 28 6.78 15.15 32.98
C PRO A 28 8.06 14.33 32.87
N ALA A 29 8.03 13.29 32.06
CA ALA A 29 9.23 12.50 31.78
C ALA A 29 10.24 13.51 31.23
N GLY A 30 11.32 13.77 31.97
CA GLY A 30 12.34 14.72 31.55
C GLY A 30 12.79 14.33 30.14
N ALA A 31 13.12 15.34 29.33
CA ALA A 31 13.58 15.15 27.97
C ALA A 31 14.59 13.99 27.89
N VAL A 32 14.40 13.10 26.94
CA VAL A 32 15.34 11.99 26.71
C VAL A 32 16.68 12.58 26.32
N ALA A 33 17.78 12.13 26.91
CA ALA A 33 19.10 12.61 26.55
C ALA A 33 19.51 12.02 25.19
N HIS A 34 19.51 12.82 24.15
CA HIS A 34 19.96 12.44 22.80
C HIS A 34 21.48 12.62 22.67
N ARG A 35 22.12 11.84 21.81
CA ARG A 35 23.55 11.93 21.49
C ARG A 35 23.80 11.53 20.05
N ALA A 36 24.61 12.30 19.35
CA ALA A 36 25.09 11.96 18.03
C ALA A 36 26.16 10.84 18.10
N ASP A 37 25.76 9.62 18.43
CA ASP A 37 26.64 8.45 18.55
C ASP A 37 26.40 7.37 17.48
N GLY A 38 25.48 7.62 16.54
CA GLY A 38 25.07 6.69 15.51
C GLY A 38 24.06 5.63 15.99
N LYS A 39 23.46 5.82 17.15
CA LYS A 39 22.42 4.96 17.69
C LYS A 39 21.12 5.74 17.79
N VAL A 40 20.24 5.53 16.84
CA VAL A 40 18.95 6.24 16.76
C VAL A 40 17.90 5.73 17.75
N THR A 41 18.25 4.83 18.69
CA THR A 41 17.32 4.23 19.66
C THR A 41 16.91 5.18 20.79
N ASP A 42 17.56 6.30 20.96
CA ASP A 42 17.19 7.37 21.88
C ASP A 42 16.13 8.32 21.30
N TRP A 43 15.91 8.31 20.00
CA TRP A 43 14.79 8.99 19.34
C TRP A 43 13.51 8.16 19.50
N ARG A 44 12.61 8.60 20.40
CA ARG A 44 11.44 7.85 20.87
C ARG A 44 10.11 8.55 20.66
N GLY A 45 10.10 9.62 19.90
CA GLY A 45 8.89 10.29 19.46
C GLY A 45 8.02 9.37 18.61
N ASP A 46 6.87 9.85 18.21
CA ASP A 46 5.93 9.10 17.38
C ASP A 46 6.62 8.51 16.15
N ALA A 47 6.35 7.23 15.88
CA ALA A 47 6.92 6.52 14.75
C ALA A 47 6.01 6.51 13.51
N THR A 48 4.81 7.12 13.59
CA THR A 48 3.93 7.28 12.44
C THR A 48 4.59 8.21 11.42
N MET A 49 4.62 7.81 10.15
CA MET A 49 5.16 8.61 9.07
C MET A 49 4.07 8.96 8.06
N LEU A 50 3.79 10.28 7.95
CA LEU A 50 2.86 10.87 6.99
C LEU A 50 3.57 12.03 6.33
N SER A 51 3.82 11.95 5.02
CA SER A 51 4.57 12.95 4.26
C SER A 51 4.00 14.35 4.43
N GLY A 52 4.88 15.35 4.50
CA GLY A 52 4.55 16.75 4.72
C GLY A 52 4.11 17.11 6.14
N GLN A 53 4.02 16.16 7.07
CA GLN A 53 3.49 16.43 8.40
C GLN A 53 4.60 16.74 9.42
N THR A 54 4.38 17.82 10.18
CA THR A 54 5.26 18.22 11.28
C THR A 54 4.49 18.19 12.59
N ARG A 55 5.09 17.58 13.63
CA ARG A 55 4.50 17.45 14.97
C ARG A 55 5.57 17.44 16.05
N ILE A 56 5.17 17.68 17.30
CA ILE A 56 6.04 17.49 18.46
C ILE A 56 5.57 16.25 19.22
N SER A 57 6.48 15.33 19.49
CA SER A 57 6.21 14.13 20.27
C SER A 57 7.35 13.85 21.24
N ARG A 58 7.04 13.82 22.54
CA ARG A 58 8.01 13.58 23.65
C ARG A 58 9.20 14.55 23.63
N GLY A 59 8.97 15.79 23.20
CA GLY A 59 10.03 16.79 23.08
C GLY A 59 10.91 16.65 21.84
N GLU A 60 10.49 15.85 20.87
CA GLU A 60 11.07 15.79 19.53
C GLU A 60 10.16 16.51 18.55
N LEU A 61 10.67 17.51 17.82
CA LEU A 61 10.05 17.95 16.58
C LEU A 61 10.32 16.87 15.53
N ILE A 62 9.28 16.40 14.90
CA ILE A 62 9.33 15.36 13.88
C ILE A 62 8.69 15.93 12.63
N HIS A 63 9.44 15.98 11.54
CA HIS A 63 8.94 16.27 10.21
C HIS A 63 9.13 15.04 9.33
N ASP A 64 8.04 14.55 8.76
CA ASP A 64 8.05 13.49 7.75
C ASP A 64 8.03 14.15 6.39
N ASP A 65 9.05 13.90 5.59
CA ASP A 65 9.17 14.48 4.28
C ASP A 65 8.50 13.64 3.19
N TRP A 66 8.34 14.21 2.02
CA TRP A 66 7.86 13.52 0.84
C TRP A 66 8.95 12.59 0.32
N LEU A 67 8.59 11.36 -0.06
CA LEU A 67 9.57 10.42 -0.60
C LEU A 67 9.69 10.56 -2.10
N TYR A 68 10.92 10.43 -2.59
CA TYR A 68 11.27 10.44 -4.00
C TYR A 68 10.97 11.77 -4.72
N ASP A 69 10.93 12.85 -3.97
CA ASP A 69 10.77 14.21 -4.47
C ASP A 69 12.11 14.99 -4.58
N ASP A 70 13.23 14.35 -4.32
CA ASP A 70 14.59 14.85 -4.22
C ASP A 70 15.17 15.39 -5.55
N TYR A 71 14.46 16.36 -6.16
CA TYR A 71 14.85 16.98 -7.41
C TYR A 71 14.87 18.50 -7.36
N GLY A 72 15.84 18.96 -7.98
CA GLY A 72 16.11 20.37 -7.97
C GLY A 72 15.32 21.20 -8.97
N ALA A 73 15.64 22.48 -8.91
CA ALA A 73 15.00 23.62 -9.53
C ALA A 73 15.22 23.78 -11.03
N ASN A 74 15.03 22.81 -11.87
CA ASN A 74 15.04 23.09 -13.30
C ASN A 74 13.63 23.01 -13.92
N LEU A 75 12.97 24.16 -14.01
CA LEU A 75 11.69 24.35 -14.71
C LEU A 75 11.85 24.44 -16.23
N ASP A 76 13.07 24.45 -16.77
CA ASP A 76 13.36 24.54 -18.20
C ASP A 76 13.14 23.23 -18.96
N GLY A 77 12.88 22.12 -18.26
CA GLY A 77 12.41 20.87 -18.85
C GLY A 77 11.01 21.07 -19.43
N GLY A 78 10.89 21.69 -20.56
CA GLY A 78 9.63 22.01 -21.19
C GLY A 78 8.70 20.78 -21.38
N PRO A 79 7.44 20.99 -21.79
CA PRO A 79 6.38 19.97 -21.88
C PRO A 79 6.67 18.83 -22.88
N ASN A 80 7.84 18.78 -23.45
CA ASN A 80 8.29 17.78 -24.42
C ASN A 80 9.17 16.69 -23.82
N THR A 81 9.32 16.63 -22.51
CA THR A 81 9.84 15.42 -21.88
C THR A 81 8.79 14.34 -22.06
N PRO A 82 9.08 13.22 -22.74
CA PRO A 82 8.07 12.18 -22.92
C PRO A 82 7.49 11.81 -21.57
N ALA A 83 6.18 11.69 -21.48
CA ALA A 83 5.45 11.29 -20.28
C ALA A 83 6.01 10.02 -19.62
N PHE A 84 6.67 9.21 -20.40
CA PHE A 84 7.32 7.95 -19.99
C PHE A 84 8.66 8.09 -19.27
N ARG A 85 9.21 9.27 -19.07
CA ARG A 85 10.37 9.48 -18.18
C ARG A 85 9.97 9.52 -16.70
N ALA A 86 8.73 9.43 -16.47
CA ALA A 86 8.07 9.41 -15.20
C ALA A 86 8.33 8.19 -14.34
N ALA A 87 8.79 7.11 -14.93
CA ALA A 87 9.15 5.91 -14.17
C ALA A 87 10.34 6.14 -13.22
N LEU A 88 10.98 7.29 -13.33
CA LEU A 88 12.09 7.67 -12.48
C LEU A 88 11.66 8.87 -11.67
N ALA A 89 11.56 8.67 -10.38
CA ALA A 89 11.41 9.76 -9.47
C ALA A 89 12.56 10.74 -9.63
N PRO A 90 12.30 11.96 -9.51
CA PRO A 90 11.25 12.81 -9.99
C PRO A 90 11.55 13.28 -11.40
N THR A 91 10.54 13.59 -12.07
CA THR A 91 10.57 13.74 -13.52
C THR A 91 10.62 15.17 -13.99
N ARG A 92 10.43 16.12 -13.11
CA ARG A 92 10.34 17.52 -13.52
C ARG A 92 11.59 18.34 -13.36
N GLY A 93 12.47 17.95 -12.47
CA GLY A 93 13.79 18.53 -12.45
C GLY A 93 14.62 17.90 -13.57
N ASP A 94 15.40 18.65 -14.28
CA ASP A 94 16.44 18.10 -15.13
C ASP A 94 17.65 17.64 -14.33
N TYR A 95 17.64 17.80 -13.02
CA TYR A 95 18.70 17.29 -12.14
C TYR A 95 18.78 15.78 -12.27
N ARG A 96 20.00 15.31 -12.33
CA ARG A 96 20.28 13.87 -12.42
C ARG A 96 21.40 13.55 -11.45
N TYR A 97 21.19 12.50 -10.70
CA TYR A 97 22.21 11.96 -9.83
C TYR A 97 23.46 11.52 -10.60
N PRO A 98 24.64 11.50 -9.95
CA PRO A 98 25.80 10.82 -10.51
C PRO A 98 25.49 9.36 -10.81
N THR A 99 26.02 8.83 -11.91
CA THR A 99 25.68 7.50 -12.43
C THR A 99 26.30 6.33 -11.63
N ASN A 100 27.08 6.60 -10.58
CA ASN A 100 27.57 5.57 -9.67
C ASN A 100 26.46 5.18 -8.65
N ALA A 101 25.59 4.26 -9.04
CA ALA A 101 24.51 3.77 -8.21
C ALA A 101 24.96 3.11 -6.90
N ASN A 102 26.19 2.53 -6.85
CA ASN A 102 26.72 1.95 -5.63
C ASN A 102 26.99 3.00 -4.52
N ARG A 103 27.11 4.25 -4.89
CA ARG A 103 27.35 5.35 -3.97
C ARG A 103 26.10 6.20 -3.73
N TYR A 104 25.39 6.53 -4.79
CA TYR A 104 24.31 7.51 -4.75
C TYR A 104 22.91 6.88 -4.79
N GLY A 105 22.79 5.63 -5.23
CA GLY A 105 21.49 4.94 -5.29
C GLY A 105 20.40 5.65 -6.09
N HIS A 106 20.76 6.72 -6.82
CA HIS A 106 19.89 7.63 -7.58
C HIS A 106 18.94 8.51 -6.76
N ASN A 107 19.02 8.48 -5.42
CA ASN A 107 18.23 9.33 -4.51
C ASN A 107 18.95 9.55 -3.15
N ALA A 108 20.25 9.75 -3.15
CA ALA A 108 21.06 9.90 -1.92
C ALA A 108 20.85 11.23 -1.18
N ALA A 109 20.07 12.16 -1.71
CA ALA A 109 19.72 13.41 -1.07
C ALA A 109 18.25 13.48 -0.63
N ASP A 110 17.48 12.44 -0.84
CA ASP A 110 16.06 12.30 -0.46
C ASP A 110 15.93 12.23 1.06
N LEU A 111 15.33 13.26 1.68
CA LEU A 111 15.07 13.36 3.11
C LEU A 111 13.78 12.64 3.45
N ARG A 112 13.85 11.57 4.20
CA ARG A 112 12.65 10.85 4.64
C ARG A 112 12.04 11.46 5.91
N GLN A 113 12.88 11.89 6.86
CA GLN A 113 12.42 12.44 8.13
C GLN A 113 13.52 13.29 8.78
N LEU A 114 13.13 14.44 9.32
CA LEU A 114 13.97 15.24 10.21
C LEU A 114 13.43 15.13 11.63
N ARG A 115 14.31 14.91 12.63
CA ARG A 115 13.95 15.07 14.04
C ARG A 115 14.88 16.05 14.72
N VAL A 116 14.32 16.88 15.58
CA VAL A 116 15.05 17.85 16.39
C VAL A 116 14.60 17.71 17.84
N ALA A 117 15.55 17.55 18.75
CA ALA A 117 15.32 17.57 20.19
C ALA A 117 16.21 18.62 20.86
N ALA A 118 15.89 19.01 22.08
CA ALA A 118 16.67 19.97 22.83
C ALA A 118 16.81 19.58 24.30
N ASP A 119 18.00 19.85 24.87
CA ASP A 119 18.25 19.70 26.30
C ASP A 119 19.08 20.86 26.85
N GLY A 120 19.56 20.73 28.08
CA GLY A 120 20.42 21.76 28.71
C GLY A 120 21.76 22.01 28.00
N ALA A 121 22.22 21.07 27.15
CA ALA A 121 23.50 21.15 26.45
C ALA A 121 23.38 21.79 25.07
N GLY A 122 22.30 21.51 24.33
CA GLY A 122 22.14 22.01 22.97
C GLY A 122 20.92 21.49 22.26
N LEU A 123 20.94 21.66 20.93
CA LEU A 123 20.05 20.94 20.02
C LEU A 123 20.70 19.62 19.58
N HIS A 124 19.88 18.63 19.44
CA HIS A 124 20.20 17.33 18.84
C HIS A 124 19.37 17.20 17.58
N VAL A 125 20.00 16.83 16.48
CA VAL A 125 19.36 16.74 15.18
C VAL A 125 19.69 15.38 14.56
N VAL A 126 18.70 14.72 14.01
CA VAL A 126 18.90 13.54 13.14
C VAL A 126 18.15 13.76 11.83
N ALA A 127 18.85 13.55 10.73
CA ALA A 127 18.26 13.45 9.41
C ALA A 127 18.27 11.97 8.99
N PHE A 128 17.09 11.43 8.72
CA PHE A 128 16.90 10.12 8.09
C PHE A 128 16.74 10.35 6.60
N LEU A 129 17.59 9.71 5.81
CA LEU A 129 17.52 9.75 4.36
C LEU A 129 16.80 8.50 3.84
N GLN A 130 16.22 8.57 2.65
CA GLN A 130 15.61 7.41 2.02
C GLN A 130 16.68 6.39 1.58
N THR A 131 17.87 6.89 1.19
CA THR A 131 19.00 6.06 0.76
C THR A 131 20.32 6.61 1.32
N LEU A 132 21.11 5.75 1.95
CA LEU A 132 22.43 6.10 2.47
C LEU A 132 23.48 5.02 2.17
N LYS A 133 23.83 4.82 0.90
CA LYS A 133 24.87 3.86 0.48
C LYS A 133 26.31 4.28 0.83
N ASP A 134 26.55 5.60 0.87
CA ASP A 134 27.82 6.21 1.26
C ASP A 134 27.53 7.35 2.22
N ARG A 135 28.05 7.27 3.43
CA ARG A 135 27.88 8.30 4.49
C ARG A 135 28.29 9.71 4.05
N ASP A 136 29.15 9.83 3.06
CA ASP A 136 29.66 11.09 2.52
C ASP A 136 29.06 11.40 1.13
N ALA A 137 27.95 10.78 0.75
CA ALA A 137 27.18 11.18 -0.43
C ALA A 137 26.30 12.40 -0.14
N PRO A 138 25.44 12.39 0.90
CA PRO A 138 24.56 13.52 1.19
C PRO A 138 25.25 14.60 2.02
N ILE A 139 24.68 15.81 1.92
CA ILE A 139 24.92 16.95 2.82
C ILE A 139 23.55 17.53 3.20
N VAL A 140 23.41 17.92 4.46
CA VAL A 140 22.18 18.48 5.01
C VAL A 140 22.49 19.83 5.62
N THR A 141 21.64 20.83 5.40
CA THR A 141 21.68 22.12 6.11
C THR A 141 20.34 22.39 6.78
N LEU A 142 20.38 22.56 8.10
CA LEU A 142 19.28 23.08 8.91
C LEU A 142 19.54 24.56 9.19
N ALA A 143 18.74 25.45 8.59
CA ALA A 143 18.77 26.89 8.87
C ALA A 143 17.78 27.18 10.00
N ILE A 144 18.22 28.07 10.94
CA ILE A 144 17.46 28.42 12.15
C ILE A 144 17.37 29.96 12.21
N ASP A 145 16.17 30.49 12.10
CA ASP A 145 15.89 31.92 12.25
C ASP A 145 15.10 32.17 13.54
N SER A 146 15.63 33.06 14.38
CA SER A 146 14.97 33.55 15.60
C SER A 146 14.45 34.99 15.44
N GLY A 147 14.33 35.48 14.22
CA GLY A 147 13.86 36.82 13.88
C GLY A 147 14.87 37.95 14.19
N ARG A 148 16.16 37.63 14.20
CA ARG A 148 17.23 38.57 14.49
C ARG A 148 18.06 38.97 13.28
N SER A 149 18.13 38.08 12.30
CA SER A 149 18.77 38.41 11.04
C SER A 149 17.85 39.36 10.25
N ARG A 150 18.46 40.45 9.75
CA ARG A 150 17.80 41.41 8.86
C ARG A 150 18.49 41.48 7.51
N ASP A 151 19.55 40.72 7.36
CA ASP A 151 20.36 40.71 6.17
C ASP A 151 19.91 39.62 5.24
N GLU A 152 19.46 39.97 4.05
CA GLU A 152 19.36 39.09 2.93
C GLU A 152 20.76 38.63 2.53
N GLY A 153 20.97 37.35 2.35
CA GLY A 153 22.30 36.86 2.01
C GLY A 153 22.27 35.41 1.59
N SER A 154 23.17 35.05 0.69
CA SER A 154 23.31 33.68 0.21
C SER A 154 23.66 32.73 1.34
N TRP A 155 23.09 31.55 1.32
CA TRP A 155 23.40 30.47 2.27
C TRP A 155 24.88 30.06 2.16
N PRO A 156 25.52 29.71 3.30
CA PRO A 156 26.99 29.80 3.40
C PRO A 156 27.77 28.60 2.88
N SER A 157 27.12 27.47 2.60
CA SER A 157 27.80 26.21 2.26
C SER A 157 27.66 25.79 0.78
N GLY A 158 27.24 26.74 -0.08
CA GLY A 158 27.11 26.50 -1.51
C GLY A 158 25.77 25.91 -1.92
N GLU A 159 24.76 26.04 -1.08
CA GLU A 159 23.37 25.65 -1.36
C GLU A 159 22.84 26.36 -2.62
N GLY A 160 23.27 27.61 -2.82
CA GLY A 160 22.81 28.42 -3.94
C GLY A 160 21.46 29.09 -3.68
N LEU A 161 21.02 29.14 -2.42
CA LEU A 161 19.82 29.85 -1.97
C LEU A 161 20.16 31.28 -1.54
N ASP A 162 19.23 32.22 -1.76
CA ASP A 162 19.37 33.63 -1.40
C ASP A 162 18.41 34.03 -0.27
N THR A 163 17.32 33.32 -0.08
CA THR A 163 16.30 33.53 0.94
C THR A 163 15.76 32.18 1.48
N PRO A 164 15.28 32.17 2.74
CA PRO A 164 15.27 33.29 3.70
C PRO A 164 16.62 33.52 4.35
N ALA A 165 16.80 34.73 4.92
CA ALA A 165 17.88 34.97 5.84
C ALA A 165 17.65 34.19 7.13
N ALA A 166 18.68 33.59 7.69
CA ALA A 166 18.61 32.87 8.97
C ALA A 166 19.77 33.26 9.89
N ASP A 167 19.56 33.13 11.21
CA ASP A 167 20.58 33.49 12.21
C ASP A 167 21.74 32.48 12.21
N HIS A 168 21.43 31.21 12.00
CA HIS A 168 22.39 30.11 12.06
C HIS A 168 22.08 29.04 11.00
N PHE A 169 23.15 28.48 10.43
CA PHE A 169 23.12 27.39 9.48
C PHE A 169 23.93 26.21 10.05
N VAL A 170 23.25 25.09 10.37
CA VAL A 170 23.87 23.85 10.81
C VAL A 170 24.03 22.97 9.59
N THR A 171 25.24 22.86 9.04
CA THR A 171 25.54 22.04 7.85
C THR A 171 26.34 20.82 8.25
N PHE A 172 25.88 19.64 7.85
CA PHE A 172 26.51 18.36 8.19
C PHE A 172 26.43 17.31 7.08
N SER A 173 27.36 16.39 7.12
CA SER A 173 27.46 15.17 6.32
C SER A 173 27.91 14.02 7.22
N GLY A 174 28.08 12.82 6.74
CA GLY A 174 28.55 11.70 7.58
C GLY A 174 29.96 11.85 8.18
N SER A 175 30.75 12.82 7.73
CA SER A 175 32.12 13.01 8.21
C SER A 175 32.38 14.34 8.92
N ALA A 176 31.57 15.36 8.69
CA ALA A 176 31.81 16.71 9.23
C ALA A 176 30.50 17.43 9.55
N ALA A 177 30.56 18.30 10.56
CA ALA A 177 29.48 19.22 10.89
C ALA A 177 30.02 20.60 11.29
N THR A 178 29.30 21.64 10.91
CA THR A 178 29.64 23.04 11.20
C THR A 178 28.38 23.85 11.50
N VAL A 179 28.56 24.93 12.28
CA VAL A 179 27.57 26.03 12.39
C VAL A 179 28.18 27.28 11.78
N THR A 180 27.42 27.92 10.92
CA THR A 180 27.80 29.26 10.38
C THR A 180 26.72 30.25 10.80
N ASP A 181 27.14 31.39 11.36
CA ASP A 181 26.20 32.46 11.71
C ASP A 181 25.91 33.41 10.52
N SER A 182 24.92 34.28 10.67
CA SER A 182 24.54 35.28 9.66
C SER A 182 25.66 36.24 9.24
N ARG A 183 26.78 36.30 9.96
CA ARG A 183 27.97 37.06 9.62
C ARG A 183 29.06 36.25 8.94
N GLY A 184 28.77 35.00 8.60
CA GLY A 184 29.71 34.07 7.96
C GLY A 184 30.76 33.47 8.90
N ARG A 185 30.64 33.65 10.22
CA ARG A 185 31.57 33.05 11.19
C ARG A 185 31.25 31.58 11.35
N ARG A 186 32.20 30.71 10.99
CA ARG A 186 32.06 29.28 10.98
C ARG A 186 32.71 28.62 12.20
N ALA A 187 31.99 27.79 12.91
CA ALA A 187 32.47 26.95 13.99
C ALA A 187 32.32 25.45 13.62
N ARG A 188 33.36 24.66 13.91
CA ARG A 188 33.30 23.23 13.72
C ARG A 188 32.57 22.58 14.91
N LEU A 189 31.66 21.67 14.63
CA LEU A 189 30.99 20.83 15.62
C LEU A 189 31.76 19.52 15.84
N ARG A 190 31.29 18.70 16.78
CA ARG A 190 31.75 17.34 16.94
C ARG A 190 31.44 16.54 15.68
N ARG A 191 32.15 15.42 15.48
CA ARG A 191 31.90 14.54 14.35
C ARG A 191 30.48 13.95 14.45
N PRO A 192 29.70 13.96 13.36
CA PRO A 192 28.39 13.35 13.32
C PRO A 192 28.40 11.85 13.65
N GLY A 193 27.35 11.37 14.30
CA GLY A 193 26.98 9.96 14.39
C GLY A 193 26.35 9.53 13.07
N VAL A 194 26.64 8.29 12.63
CA VAL A 194 26.04 7.75 11.41
C VAL A 194 25.55 6.33 11.66
N ASN A 195 24.32 6.09 11.31
CA ASN A 195 23.69 4.77 11.28
C ASN A 195 23.35 4.39 9.83
N MET A 196 24.18 3.54 9.24
CA MET A 196 23.95 3.10 7.85
C MET A 196 22.75 2.17 7.69
N ALA A 197 22.38 1.45 8.76
CA ALA A 197 21.24 0.53 8.70
C ALA A 197 19.87 1.22 8.80
N GLU A 198 19.86 2.44 9.37
CA GLU A 198 18.66 3.26 9.48
C GLU A 198 18.71 4.50 8.57
N ASN A 199 19.75 4.61 7.74
CA ASN A 199 19.99 5.75 6.85
C ASN A 199 20.03 7.11 7.57
N ALA A 200 20.63 7.16 8.76
CA ALA A 200 20.57 8.30 9.65
C ALA A 200 21.92 8.98 9.86
N ILE A 201 21.91 10.32 9.92
CA ILE A 201 23.04 11.16 10.28
C ILE A 201 22.62 12.07 11.44
N GLU A 202 23.33 11.96 12.59
CA GLU A 202 23.06 12.70 13.81
C GLU A 202 24.10 13.78 14.08
N VAL A 203 23.67 14.91 14.62
CA VAL A 203 24.59 15.99 15.04
C VAL A 203 24.15 16.62 16.36
N ASP A 204 25.15 16.89 17.25
CA ASP A 204 24.96 17.66 18.48
C ASP A 204 25.41 19.12 18.24
N VAL A 205 24.51 20.07 18.53
CA VAL A 205 24.75 21.52 18.35
C VAL A 205 24.68 22.23 19.72
N PRO A 206 25.82 22.47 20.39
CA PRO A 206 25.83 23.13 21.69
C PRO A 206 25.21 24.53 21.66
N TRP A 207 24.46 24.92 22.70
CA TRP A 207 23.91 26.29 22.83
C TRP A 207 24.93 27.38 22.67
N THR A 208 26.21 27.13 23.00
CA THR A 208 27.31 28.09 22.78
C THR A 208 27.55 28.39 21.29
N SER A 209 27.17 27.51 20.41
CA SER A 209 27.21 27.68 18.94
C SER A 209 25.96 28.34 18.38
N LEU A 210 24.88 28.42 19.16
CA LEU A 210 23.59 29.01 18.80
C LEU A 210 23.22 30.13 19.80
N PRO A 211 24.03 31.20 19.92
CA PRO A 211 23.82 32.21 20.92
C PRO A 211 22.46 32.90 20.78
N ALA A 212 21.72 32.97 21.89
CA ALA A 212 20.42 33.62 22.01
C ALA A 212 19.27 32.98 21.20
N THR A 213 19.42 31.70 20.84
CA THR A 213 18.34 30.90 20.19
C THR A 213 17.55 30.12 21.22
N ARG A 214 18.18 29.64 22.31
CA ARG A 214 17.56 28.83 23.36
C ARG A 214 16.30 29.48 23.94
N GLY A 215 15.21 28.68 24.06
CA GLY A 215 13.94 29.12 24.66
C GLY A 215 13.20 30.18 23.85
N ARG A 216 13.39 30.23 22.54
CA ARG A 216 12.70 31.14 21.62
C ARG A 216 11.81 30.41 20.64
N THR A 217 10.86 31.15 20.11
CA THR A 217 10.20 30.80 18.86
C THR A 217 11.21 30.97 17.73
N VAL A 218 11.33 29.93 16.89
CA VAL A 218 12.22 29.90 15.73
C VAL A 218 11.48 29.39 14.53
N THR A 219 11.92 29.78 13.35
CA THR A 219 11.55 29.13 12.09
C THR A 219 12.74 28.27 11.63
N MET A 220 12.49 27.03 11.30
CA MET A 220 13.51 26.13 10.76
C MET A 220 13.21 25.82 9.30
N TYR A 221 14.28 25.69 8.52
CA TYR A 221 14.28 25.27 7.12
C TYR A 221 15.31 24.16 6.99
N VAL A 222 15.00 23.10 6.27
CA VAL A 222 15.94 22.00 6.02
C VAL A 222 16.08 21.78 4.53
N VAL A 223 17.31 21.62 4.07
CA VAL A 223 17.61 21.30 2.68
C VAL A 223 18.67 20.22 2.61
N THR A 224 18.61 19.40 1.58
CA THR A 224 19.60 18.36 1.32
C THR A 224 20.17 18.48 -0.09
N GLY A 225 21.30 17.81 -0.30
CA GLY A 225 21.98 17.79 -1.57
C GLY A 225 23.18 16.83 -1.54
N LEU A 226 24.06 16.95 -2.52
CA LEU A 226 25.24 16.08 -2.62
C LEU A 226 26.50 16.80 -2.10
N LEU A 227 27.30 16.10 -1.27
CA LEU A 227 28.53 16.63 -0.73
C LEU A 227 29.59 16.79 -1.81
N ASP A 228 30.20 17.97 -1.91
CA ASP A 228 31.46 18.18 -2.61
C ASP A 228 32.64 17.98 -1.63
N PRO A 229 33.43 16.91 -1.77
CA PRO A 229 34.55 16.65 -0.86
C PRO A 229 35.66 17.70 -0.94
N ALA A 230 35.76 18.48 -2.01
CA ALA A 230 36.80 19.50 -2.18
C ALA A 230 36.46 20.79 -1.39
N THR A 231 35.21 21.19 -1.40
CA THR A 231 34.76 22.43 -0.71
C THR A 231 34.17 22.15 0.67
N GLN A 232 33.78 20.87 0.94
CA GLN A 232 33.01 20.48 2.13
C GLN A 232 31.64 21.20 2.21
N GLY A 233 31.06 21.48 1.05
CA GLY A 233 29.78 22.13 0.85
C GLY A 233 28.93 21.40 -0.18
N TYR A 234 27.88 22.07 -0.67
CA TYR A 234 26.99 21.51 -1.67
C TYR A 234 27.68 21.41 -3.04
N ARG A 235 27.51 20.30 -3.68
CA ARG A 235 27.98 20.06 -5.04
C ARG A 235 27.08 20.75 -6.04
N GLN A 236 27.67 21.58 -6.89
CA GLN A 236 26.93 22.27 -7.94
C GLN A 236 26.44 21.30 -9.01
N VAL A 237 25.29 21.57 -9.61
CA VAL A 237 24.69 20.79 -10.67
C VAL A 237 24.96 21.45 -12.03
N PRO A 238 25.91 20.92 -12.83
CA PRO A 238 26.22 21.51 -14.13
C PRO A 238 25.11 21.22 -15.16
N ALA A 239 25.03 22.05 -16.22
CA ALA A 239 24.06 21.92 -17.29
C ALA A 239 24.25 20.66 -18.17
N GLY A 240 25.44 20.04 -18.15
CA GLY A 240 25.72 18.81 -18.90
C GLY A 240 25.08 17.57 -18.30
N GLY A 241 25.14 16.44 -19.00
CA GLY A 241 24.72 15.15 -18.47
C GLY A 241 25.54 14.73 -17.24
N PRO A 242 25.01 13.85 -16.38
CA PRO A 242 25.71 13.38 -15.19
C PRO A 242 26.90 12.49 -15.55
N THR A 243 27.89 12.44 -14.64
CA THR A 243 29.01 11.49 -14.71
C THR A 243 28.93 10.50 -13.53
N ALA A 244 29.87 9.54 -13.45
CA ALA A 244 29.92 8.64 -12.32
C ALA A 244 30.12 9.35 -10.96
N ALA A 245 30.70 10.57 -10.96
CA ALA A 245 31.05 11.30 -9.75
C ALA A 245 30.32 12.64 -9.58
N ALA A 246 29.70 13.17 -10.61
CA ALA A 246 29.04 14.48 -10.56
C ALA A 246 27.61 14.41 -11.10
N PRO A 247 26.66 15.14 -10.48
CA PRO A 247 25.31 15.30 -10.98
C PRO A 247 25.33 16.09 -12.30
N GLY A 248 24.18 16.14 -12.98
CA GLY A 248 24.01 16.91 -14.22
C GLY A 248 22.58 17.40 -14.39
N GLY A 249 22.31 18.08 -15.48
CA GLY A 249 20.98 18.56 -15.85
C GLY A 249 20.61 19.93 -15.26
N GLY A 250 21.51 20.59 -14.54
CA GLY A 250 21.25 21.92 -13.99
C GLY A 250 21.17 23.00 -15.06
N ALA A 251 20.31 24.01 -14.87
CA ALA A 251 20.27 25.24 -15.64
C ALA A 251 21.28 26.28 -15.15
N SER A 252 21.38 27.40 -15.85
CA SER A 252 22.18 28.54 -15.36
C SER A 252 21.58 29.11 -14.10
N GLY A 253 22.35 29.11 -13.01
CA GLY A 253 21.89 29.59 -11.70
C GLY A 253 21.17 28.53 -10.86
N SER A 254 21.17 27.30 -11.27
CA SER A 254 20.69 26.15 -10.46
C SER A 254 21.32 26.11 -9.08
N THR A 255 20.57 25.71 -8.09
CA THR A 255 21.02 25.48 -6.72
C THR A 255 21.84 24.18 -6.63
N GLY A 256 22.53 23.97 -5.49
CA GLY A 256 23.13 22.67 -5.15
C GLY A 256 22.18 21.76 -4.35
N VAL A 257 20.95 22.23 -4.12
CA VAL A 257 19.92 21.57 -3.32
C VAL A 257 19.13 20.61 -4.21
N PHE A 258 18.84 19.44 -3.71
CA PHE A 258 18.07 18.41 -4.37
C PHE A 258 16.70 18.25 -3.70
N ASP A 259 16.58 18.60 -2.42
CA ASP A 259 15.37 18.35 -1.66
C ASP A 259 15.23 19.40 -0.53
N VAL A 260 13.98 19.78 -0.21
CA VAL A 260 13.61 20.79 0.74
C VAL A 260 12.48 20.30 1.64
N GLY A 261 12.77 20.04 2.91
CA GLY A 261 11.75 19.64 3.87
C GLY A 261 10.86 20.79 4.37
N PHE A 262 9.89 20.42 5.23
CA PHE A 262 8.85 21.28 5.77
C PHE A 262 7.82 21.77 4.74
N ASP A 263 7.62 21.01 3.68
CA ASP A 263 6.50 21.23 2.78
C ASP A 263 5.25 20.49 3.32
N PRO A 264 4.23 21.21 3.83
CA PRO A 264 3.07 20.56 4.46
C PRO A 264 2.01 20.08 3.47
N ASP A 265 1.98 20.65 2.27
CA ASP A 265 0.87 20.47 1.31
C ASP A 265 1.40 20.49 -0.12
N GLU A 266 1.64 19.34 -0.67
CA GLU A 266 2.11 19.24 -2.03
C GLU A 266 0.96 19.24 -3.06
N VAL A 267 1.23 19.79 -4.24
CA VAL A 267 0.30 19.79 -5.37
C VAL A 267 0.81 18.81 -6.41
N PHE A 268 0.09 17.70 -6.55
CA PHE A 268 0.44 16.72 -7.57
C PHE A 268 0.03 17.18 -8.96
N SER A 269 0.97 17.17 -9.88
CA SER A 269 0.71 17.53 -11.28
C SER A 269 -0.26 16.56 -11.93
N ARG A 270 -1.20 17.08 -12.73
CA ARG A 270 -2.06 16.25 -13.58
C ARG A 270 -1.33 15.70 -14.82
N ALA A 271 -0.10 16.10 -15.08
CA ALA A 271 0.69 15.52 -16.17
C ALA A 271 1.05 14.08 -15.81
N ILE A 272 0.77 13.15 -16.73
CA ILE A 272 1.15 11.74 -16.54
C ILE A 272 2.63 11.67 -16.19
N GLY A 273 2.93 11.04 -15.06
CA GLY A 273 4.27 10.80 -14.60
C GLY A 273 4.91 11.83 -13.67
N SER A 274 4.16 12.76 -13.14
CA SER A 274 4.65 13.82 -12.25
C SER A 274 3.88 13.84 -10.94
N HIS A 275 3.73 12.70 -10.28
CA HIS A 275 2.90 12.61 -9.07
C HIS A 275 3.74 12.38 -7.81
N TRP A 276 4.95 12.98 -7.74
CA TRP A 276 5.89 12.71 -6.64
C TRP A 276 5.93 13.79 -5.55
N GLY A 277 5.26 14.92 -5.74
CA GLY A 277 5.23 15.93 -4.72
C GLY A 277 6.39 16.94 -4.76
N GLU A 278 7.07 17.09 -5.90
CA GLU A 278 8.22 17.99 -6.06
C GLU A 278 7.87 19.40 -6.56
N GLU A 279 6.60 19.70 -6.84
CA GLU A 279 6.23 20.94 -7.57
C GLU A 279 6.52 22.22 -6.77
N ARG A 280 6.19 22.24 -5.47
CA ARG A 280 6.38 23.43 -4.64
C ARG A 280 7.85 23.65 -4.36
N GLN A 281 8.61 22.62 -4.01
CA GLN A 281 10.04 22.75 -3.78
C GLN A 281 10.78 23.12 -5.09
N SER A 282 10.42 22.53 -6.23
CA SER A 282 11.00 22.88 -7.53
C SER A 282 10.77 24.36 -7.88
N ALA A 283 9.56 24.90 -7.62
CA ALA A 283 9.25 26.30 -7.82
C ALA A 283 10.05 27.22 -6.88
N ALA A 284 10.19 26.84 -5.60
CA ALA A 284 10.99 27.58 -4.61
C ALA A 284 12.48 27.58 -4.99
N LEU A 285 13.03 26.45 -5.35
CA LEU A 285 14.43 26.30 -5.74
C LEU A 285 14.75 27.06 -7.03
N ALA A 286 13.82 27.11 -8.00
CA ALA A 286 13.97 27.91 -9.21
C ALA A 286 14.08 29.42 -8.91
N GLN A 287 13.43 29.88 -7.86
CA GLN A 287 13.50 31.26 -7.36
C GLN A 287 14.65 31.45 -6.37
N ARG A 288 15.34 30.39 -5.96
CA ARG A 288 16.37 30.38 -4.91
C ARG A 288 15.84 30.87 -3.56
N ASP A 289 14.54 30.67 -3.33
CA ASP A 289 13.80 31.14 -2.17
C ASP A 289 12.94 30.03 -1.57
N VAL A 290 13.31 29.57 -0.37
CA VAL A 290 12.59 28.53 0.37
C VAL A 290 11.80 29.11 1.56
N SER A 291 11.49 30.41 1.56
CA SER A 291 10.81 31.09 2.67
C SER A 291 9.44 30.49 3.03
N GLU A 292 8.73 29.98 2.04
CA GLU A 292 7.42 29.33 2.21
C GLU A 292 7.53 27.90 2.75
N LEU A 293 8.73 27.30 2.73
CA LEU A 293 9.01 25.92 3.12
C LEU A 293 9.76 25.88 4.46
N GLY A 294 9.12 26.42 5.49
CA GLY A 294 9.69 26.51 6.83
C GLY A 294 8.65 26.24 7.91
N HIS A 295 9.12 25.72 9.06
CA HIS A 295 8.26 25.44 10.20
C HIS A 295 8.61 26.30 11.41
N THR A 296 7.60 27.00 11.95
CA THR A 296 7.76 27.90 13.10
C THR A 296 7.22 27.27 14.37
N PHE A 297 8.03 27.18 15.42
CA PHE A 297 7.64 26.61 16.70
C PHE A 297 8.46 27.17 17.87
N ASP A 298 8.03 26.89 19.11
CA ASP A 298 8.73 27.30 20.32
C ASP A 298 9.70 26.20 20.77
N LEU A 299 11.01 26.49 20.76
CA LEU A 299 12.06 25.57 21.20
C LEU A 299 11.93 25.13 22.67
N SER A 300 11.22 25.90 23.50
CA SER A 300 10.98 25.49 24.89
C SER A 300 10.12 24.23 25.01
N HIS A 301 9.28 23.93 24.00
CA HIS A 301 8.47 22.72 23.96
C HIS A 301 9.33 21.47 23.89
N LEU A 302 10.47 21.53 23.19
CA LEU A 302 11.40 20.39 23.08
C LEU A 302 12.06 20.10 24.44
N GLU A 303 12.61 21.14 25.12
CA GLU A 303 13.21 20.99 26.46
C GLU A 303 12.18 20.54 27.53
N ALA A 304 10.91 20.93 27.36
CA ALA A 304 9.83 20.55 28.27
C ALA A 304 9.26 19.15 28.02
N GLY A 305 9.67 18.46 26.98
CA GLY A 305 9.16 17.13 26.64
C GLY A 305 7.69 17.11 26.19
N VAL A 306 7.25 18.19 25.55
CA VAL A 306 5.85 18.33 25.09
C VAL A 306 5.52 17.24 24.08
N THR A 307 4.26 16.81 24.08
CA THR A 307 3.65 16.01 23.01
C THR A 307 2.39 16.74 22.58
N ASP A 308 2.30 17.08 21.32
CA ASP A 308 1.10 17.65 20.72
C ASP A 308 0.05 16.56 20.52
N ASP A 309 -1.21 16.95 20.60
CA ASP A 309 -2.33 16.07 20.25
C ASP A 309 -2.48 16.09 18.72
N TYR A 310 -1.78 15.17 18.08
CA TYR A 310 -1.76 15.03 16.64
C TYR A 310 -2.57 13.81 16.20
N ALA A 311 -3.53 14.03 15.32
CA ALA A 311 -4.24 12.98 14.61
C ALA A 311 -4.44 13.41 13.15
N PRO A 312 -4.33 12.50 12.18
CA PRO A 312 -4.67 12.80 10.79
C PRO A 312 -6.11 13.31 10.67
N ALA A 313 -6.29 14.45 9.99
CA ALA A 313 -7.61 15.02 9.79
C ALA A 313 -8.43 14.17 8.81
N PRO A 314 -9.73 13.92 9.08
CA PRO A 314 -10.65 13.35 8.10
C PRO A 314 -10.86 14.27 6.88
N GLY A 315 -11.38 13.71 5.78
CA GLY A 315 -11.61 14.44 4.53
C GLY A 315 -10.33 14.83 3.80
N ARG A 316 -9.25 14.06 3.99
CA ARG A 316 -7.95 14.44 3.46
C ARG A 316 -7.17 13.24 2.93
N PHE A 317 -6.40 13.49 1.87
CA PHE A 317 -5.41 12.58 1.32
C PHE A 317 -4.05 12.76 2.02
N TYR A 318 -3.34 11.66 2.22
CA TYR A 318 -2.02 11.58 2.81
C TYR A 318 -1.15 10.60 2.04
N ASP A 319 0.14 10.87 1.91
CA ASP A 319 1.13 9.84 1.64
C ASP A 319 1.59 9.27 2.99
N ARG A 320 1.30 8.00 3.20
CA ARG A 320 1.76 7.29 4.37
C ARG A 320 2.96 6.41 4.03
N ILE A 321 3.95 6.43 4.90
CA ILE A 321 5.19 5.65 4.75
C ILE A 321 5.17 4.51 5.75
N PHE A 322 5.38 3.28 5.28
CA PHE A 322 5.54 2.10 6.12
C PHE A 322 6.90 1.44 5.92
N ARG A 323 7.32 0.62 6.88
CA ARG A 323 8.53 -0.17 6.76
C ARG A 323 8.19 -1.58 6.31
N SER A 324 8.60 -1.95 5.12
CA SER A 324 8.50 -3.30 4.58
C SER A 324 9.44 -4.28 5.28
N ALA A 325 9.03 -5.53 5.38
CA ALA A 325 9.88 -6.64 5.81
C ALA A 325 10.78 -7.19 4.70
N GLN A 326 10.54 -6.80 3.43
CA GLN A 326 11.35 -7.22 2.30
C GLN A 326 12.68 -6.45 2.26
N ASP A 327 13.78 -7.15 2.04
CA ASP A 327 15.11 -6.57 1.85
C ASP A 327 15.51 -6.70 0.36
N HIS A 328 15.31 -5.61 -0.37
CA HIS A 328 15.74 -5.47 -1.77
C HIS A 328 16.99 -4.57 -1.90
N GLY A 329 17.54 -4.11 -0.78
CA GLY A 329 18.67 -3.18 -0.73
C GLY A 329 18.24 -1.72 -0.63
N GLU A 330 19.00 -0.83 -1.25
CA GLU A 330 18.88 0.63 -1.12
C GLU A 330 18.87 1.32 -2.48
N GLY A 331 18.10 2.37 -2.61
CA GLY A 331 18.05 3.25 -3.77
C GLY A 331 16.96 2.88 -4.77
N ILE A 332 17.12 3.41 -5.97
CA ILE A 332 16.21 3.20 -7.10
C ILE A 332 16.93 2.39 -8.17
N GLU A 333 16.32 1.35 -8.68
CA GLU A 333 16.87 0.58 -9.78
C GLU A 333 16.30 1.07 -11.13
N LEU A 334 17.19 1.66 -11.92
CA LEU A 334 16.87 2.18 -13.25
C LEU A 334 17.02 1.07 -14.29
N LYS A 335 16.03 0.19 -14.43
CA LYS A 335 16.08 -0.90 -15.42
C LYS A 335 15.88 -0.41 -16.84
N ASN A 336 15.16 0.69 -17.01
CA ASN A 336 15.00 1.33 -18.30
C ASN A 336 15.26 2.84 -18.20
N PRO A 337 16.47 3.31 -18.52
CA PRO A 337 16.80 4.73 -18.46
C PRO A 337 16.02 5.60 -19.44
N THR A 338 15.21 5.02 -20.33
CA THR A 338 14.34 5.75 -21.26
C THR A 338 12.92 5.94 -20.72
N GLY A 339 12.63 5.40 -19.52
CA GLY A 339 11.38 5.63 -18.81
C GLY A 339 10.19 4.83 -19.30
N SER A 340 10.30 4.09 -20.35
CA SER A 340 9.24 3.20 -20.81
C SER A 340 9.68 1.76 -20.60
N ASN A 341 9.09 1.12 -19.62
CA ASN A 341 9.18 -0.34 -19.50
C ASN A 341 8.12 -0.99 -20.38
N ALA A 342 8.04 -0.62 -21.65
CA ALA A 342 7.12 -1.26 -22.60
C ALA A 342 7.27 -2.80 -22.62
N GLY A 343 8.24 -3.33 -21.89
CA GLY A 343 8.47 -4.74 -21.65
C GLY A 343 8.04 -5.25 -20.28
N GLY A 344 7.63 -4.37 -19.32
CA GLY A 344 7.28 -4.69 -17.95
C GLY A 344 8.32 -5.53 -17.20
N SER A 345 8.66 -5.12 -16.00
CA SER A 345 9.46 -5.96 -15.13
C SER A 345 8.76 -6.12 -13.80
N PRO A 346 8.46 -7.33 -13.34
CA PRO A 346 7.89 -7.54 -12.01
C PRO A 346 8.90 -7.27 -10.88
N GLU A 347 10.14 -6.95 -11.23
CA GLU A 347 11.17 -6.69 -10.24
C GLU A 347 11.02 -5.30 -9.60
N PRO A 348 11.33 -5.17 -8.30
CA PRO A 348 11.18 -3.91 -7.58
C PRO A 348 12.07 -2.83 -8.17
N GLN A 349 11.50 -1.63 -8.33
CA GLN A 349 12.21 -0.43 -8.78
C GLN A 349 12.69 0.42 -7.60
N PHE A 350 11.85 0.54 -6.56
CA PHE A 350 12.14 1.26 -5.32
C PHE A 350 12.56 0.26 -4.25
N LEU A 351 13.86 0.20 -3.98
CA LEU A 351 14.48 -0.89 -3.20
C LEU A 351 14.41 -0.67 -1.70
N SER A 352 14.42 0.59 -1.24
CA SER A 352 14.42 0.95 0.18
C SER A 352 13.33 0.22 0.99
N PRO A 353 13.59 -0.14 2.24
CA PRO A 353 12.57 -0.74 3.11
C PRO A 353 11.42 0.20 3.45
N HIS A 354 11.57 1.51 3.30
CA HIS A 354 10.49 2.47 3.51
C HIS A 354 9.76 2.72 2.20
N GLN A 355 8.48 2.34 2.20
CA GLN A 355 7.61 2.41 1.01
C GLN A 355 6.40 3.30 1.28
N PRO A 356 6.02 4.17 0.34
CA PRO A 356 4.82 4.98 0.48
C PRO A 356 3.57 4.27 -0.04
N TYR A 357 2.42 4.73 0.45
CA TYR A 357 1.12 4.51 -0.18
C TYR A 357 0.22 5.71 0.02
N GLY A 358 -0.62 6.02 -0.97
CA GLY A 358 -1.66 7.02 -0.85
C GLY A 358 -2.77 6.53 0.09
N LEU A 359 -3.22 7.39 0.98
CA LEU A 359 -4.27 7.13 1.96
C LEU A 359 -5.26 8.28 1.98
N TYR A 360 -6.53 7.99 1.74
CA TYR A 360 -7.62 8.92 1.97
C TYR A 360 -8.46 8.50 3.17
N LEU A 361 -8.66 9.42 4.11
CA LEU A 361 -9.58 9.24 5.23
C LEU A 361 -10.88 9.97 4.91
N PRO A 362 -12.06 9.31 4.91
CA PRO A 362 -13.32 9.99 4.60
C PRO A 362 -13.66 11.07 5.62
N GLU A 363 -14.47 12.08 5.22
CA GLU A 363 -14.84 13.23 6.07
C GLU A 363 -15.44 12.83 7.42
N ASP A 364 -16.14 11.71 7.47
CA ASP A 364 -16.80 11.19 8.67
C ASP A 364 -16.00 10.12 9.42
N TYR A 365 -14.70 9.93 9.06
CA TYR A 365 -13.86 8.97 9.75
C TYR A 365 -13.71 9.29 11.23
N VAL A 366 -13.98 8.28 12.07
CA VAL A 366 -13.82 8.37 13.54
C VAL A 366 -12.90 7.24 14.01
N PRO A 367 -11.73 7.55 14.60
CA PRO A 367 -10.86 6.54 15.17
C PRO A 367 -11.60 5.61 16.15
N GLY A 368 -11.41 4.30 16.01
CA GLY A 368 -12.10 3.28 16.82
C GLY A 368 -13.43 2.82 16.25
N THR A 369 -13.96 3.45 15.20
CA THR A 369 -15.17 3.00 14.49
C THR A 369 -14.78 2.18 13.26
N PRO A 370 -15.24 0.92 13.12
CA PRO A 370 -14.93 0.10 11.94
C PRO A 370 -15.45 0.75 10.66
N THR A 371 -14.53 1.06 9.74
CA THR A 371 -14.76 1.83 8.52
C THR A 371 -14.50 0.94 7.29
N PRO A 372 -15.36 0.96 6.26
CA PRO A 372 -15.13 0.24 5.01
C PRO A 372 -13.78 0.57 4.39
N LEU A 373 -13.24 -0.34 3.61
CA LEU A 373 -11.92 -0.20 3.01
C LEU A 373 -11.99 -0.40 1.48
N LEU A 374 -11.29 0.44 0.74
CA LEU A 374 -11.09 0.31 -0.69
C LEU A 374 -9.60 0.21 -1.02
N LEU A 375 -9.18 -0.96 -1.50
CA LEU A 375 -7.87 -1.13 -2.13
C LEU A 375 -7.97 -0.64 -3.57
N ASN A 376 -7.15 0.33 -3.93
CA ASN A 376 -7.15 0.96 -5.23
C ASN A 376 -5.76 0.84 -5.89
N GLY A 377 -5.68 0.33 -7.10
CA GLY A 377 -4.42 0.13 -7.82
C GLY A 377 -4.15 1.26 -8.81
N HIS A 378 -2.92 1.82 -8.79
CA HIS A 378 -2.47 2.81 -9.76
C HIS A 378 -2.18 2.19 -11.14
N SER A 379 -2.16 3.02 -12.17
CA SER A 379 -1.85 2.64 -13.54
C SER A 379 -0.34 2.47 -13.77
N LEU A 380 0.00 1.95 -14.95
CA LEU A 380 1.39 1.86 -15.42
C LEU A 380 1.99 3.26 -15.60
N ASP A 381 3.28 3.39 -15.33
CA ASP A 381 4.08 4.62 -15.45
C ASP A 381 3.59 5.79 -14.57
N VAL A 382 2.73 5.54 -13.60
CA VAL A 382 2.32 6.47 -12.54
C VAL A 382 2.50 5.83 -11.17
N ASN A 383 2.16 6.52 -10.09
CA ASN A 383 2.39 6.05 -8.73
C ASN A 383 1.13 6.11 -7.86
N HIS A 384 1.29 5.87 -6.57
CA HIS A 384 0.23 5.88 -5.57
C HIS A 384 -0.53 7.22 -5.44
N ASN A 385 -0.04 8.30 -6.03
CA ASN A 385 -0.66 9.63 -6.03
C ASN A 385 -1.54 9.90 -7.28
N GLU A 386 -1.65 8.93 -8.21
CA GLU A 386 -2.39 9.09 -9.46
C GLU A 386 -3.78 9.69 -9.27
N TYR A 387 -4.58 9.12 -8.37
CA TYR A 387 -5.96 9.54 -8.21
C TYR A 387 -6.08 10.92 -7.56
N GLN A 388 -5.19 11.25 -6.62
CA GLN A 388 -5.12 12.61 -6.08
C GLN A 388 -4.77 13.64 -7.16
N ALA A 389 -3.91 13.26 -8.09
CA ALA A 389 -3.47 14.15 -9.18
C ALA A 389 -4.49 14.26 -10.32
N VAL A 390 -5.07 13.13 -10.75
CA VAL A 390 -5.81 13.02 -12.02
C VAL A 390 -7.30 12.87 -11.82
N SER A 391 -7.73 12.16 -10.79
CA SER A 391 -9.11 11.72 -10.57
C SER A 391 -9.56 11.88 -9.11
N PRO A 392 -9.44 13.09 -8.52
CA PRO A 392 -9.71 13.30 -7.09
C PRO A 392 -11.18 13.09 -6.68
N ASN A 393 -12.14 13.16 -7.64
CA ASN A 393 -13.54 12.86 -7.34
C ASN A 393 -13.78 11.39 -6.96
N LEU A 394 -12.82 10.50 -7.23
CA LEU A 394 -12.83 9.14 -6.69
C LEU A 394 -12.94 9.16 -5.16
N TYR A 395 -12.18 10.03 -4.49
CA TYR A 395 -12.23 10.13 -3.02
C TYR A 395 -13.56 10.66 -2.50
N ASN A 396 -14.19 11.60 -3.24
CA ASN A 396 -15.54 12.04 -2.92
C ASN A 396 -16.55 10.89 -3.09
N GLN A 397 -16.59 10.25 -4.26
CA GLN A 397 -17.64 9.27 -4.58
C GLN A 397 -17.42 7.89 -3.95
N LEU A 398 -16.17 7.41 -3.87
CA LEU A 398 -15.85 6.09 -3.30
C LEU A 398 -15.30 6.19 -1.87
N GLY A 399 -14.83 7.34 -1.45
CA GLY A 399 -14.41 7.64 -0.08
C GLY A 399 -15.55 8.21 0.75
N ASP A 400 -15.88 9.50 0.58
CA ASP A 400 -16.84 10.22 1.46
C ASP A 400 -18.26 9.70 1.36
N GLU A 401 -18.82 9.59 0.14
CA GLU A 401 -20.20 9.12 -0.06
C GLU A 401 -20.41 7.68 0.43
N ARG A 402 -19.34 6.89 0.60
CA ARG A 402 -19.38 5.52 1.13
C ARG A 402 -18.79 5.38 2.53
N SER A 403 -18.33 6.48 3.12
CA SER A 403 -17.60 6.45 4.40
C SER A 403 -16.45 5.45 4.39
N SER A 404 -15.67 5.37 3.30
CA SER A 404 -14.64 4.35 3.08
C SER A 404 -13.24 4.95 3.14
N ILE A 405 -12.33 4.29 3.85
CA ILE A 405 -10.89 4.53 3.70
C ILE A 405 -10.49 4.04 2.32
N VAL A 406 -9.74 4.87 1.56
CA VAL A 406 -9.16 4.46 0.28
C VAL A 406 -7.65 4.44 0.41
N PHE A 407 -7.00 3.35 -0.01
CA PHE A 407 -5.54 3.31 -0.04
C PHE A 407 -5.02 2.77 -1.38
N THR A 408 -3.91 3.38 -1.83
CA THR A 408 -3.27 3.07 -3.12
C THR A 408 -1.79 2.77 -2.86
N PRO A 409 -1.36 1.50 -2.83
CA PRO A 409 0.04 1.14 -2.62
C PRO A 409 0.92 1.48 -3.84
N LEU A 410 2.19 1.83 -3.62
CA LEU A 410 3.18 2.00 -4.69
C LEU A 410 3.57 0.67 -5.34
N ALA A 411 3.39 -0.44 -4.63
CA ALA A 411 3.71 -1.78 -5.11
C ALA A 411 5.16 -1.95 -5.59
N ARG A 412 6.13 -1.31 -4.91
CA ARG A 412 7.56 -1.33 -5.24
C ARG A 412 7.93 -0.69 -6.58
N GLY A 413 6.99 -0.05 -7.27
CA GLY A 413 7.31 0.63 -8.52
C GLY A 413 6.12 0.83 -9.43
N MET A 414 6.36 1.65 -10.43
CA MET A 414 5.37 2.13 -11.38
C MET A 414 5.07 1.10 -12.49
N ASP A 415 5.79 -0.04 -12.50
CA ASP A 415 5.74 -1.05 -13.56
C ASP A 415 5.99 -2.47 -13.01
N THR A 416 5.57 -2.72 -11.78
CA THR A 416 5.75 -4.05 -11.14
C THR A 416 4.57 -4.98 -11.37
N TRP A 417 3.51 -4.49 -11.97
CA TRP A 417 2.30 -5.27 -12.28
C TRP A 417 1.65 -5.96 -11.09
N TYR A 418 1.97 -5.50 -9.88
CA TYR A 418 1.44 -6.13 -8.66
C TYR A 418 1.72 -7.63 -8.61
N ILE A 419 2.92 -8.03 -9.05
CA ILE A 419 3.42 -9.41 -9.08
C ILE A 419 4.63 -9.51 -8.14
N ASP A 420 4.91 -10.67 -7.59
CA ASP A 420 6.05 -10.96 -6.74
C ASP A 420 6.25 -9.90 -5.63
N ALA A 421 7.36 -9.17 -5.64
CA ALA A 421 7.64 -8.14 -4.65
C ALA A 421 6.57 -7.03 -4.61
N GLY A 422 5.99 -6.67 -5.76
CA GLY A 422 4.90 -5.71 -5.84
C GLY A 422 3.61 -6.22 -5.19
N PHE A 423 3.29 -7.51 -5.35
CA PHE A 423 2.16 -8.12 -4.65
C PHE A 423 2.38 -8.12 -3.13
N VAL A 424 3.58 -8.49 -2.69
CA VAL A 424 3.91 -8.51 -1.24
C VAL A 424 3.81 -7.11 -0.65
N ASP A 425 4.27 -6.09 -1.37
CA ASP A 425 4.18 -4.69 -0.96
C ASP A 425 2.73 -4.23 -0.75
N VAL A 426 1.81 -4.64 -1.66
CA VAL A 426 0.36 -4.39 -1.48
C VAL A 426 -0.15 -5.01 -0.19
N MET A 427 0.24 -6.25 0.12
CA MET A 427 -0.20 -6.93 1.33
C MET A 427 0.36 -6.27 2.59
N GLU A 428 1.63 -5.84 2.56
CA GLU A 428 2.27 -5.12 3.68
C GLU A 428 1.61 -3.75 3.92
N ALA A 429 1.32 -2.99 2.84
CA ALA A 429 0.58 -1.72 2.94
C ALA A 429 -0.83 -1.94 3.52
N TRP A 430 -1.54 -2.97 3.06
CA TRP A 430 -2.86 -3.31 3.61
C TRP A 430 -2.80 -3.65 5.10
N GLU A 431 -1.82 -4.45 5.53
CA GLU A 431 -1.61 -4.76 6.96
C GLU A 431 -1.24 -3.50 7.76
N ASP A 432 -0.49 -2.55 7.17
CA ASP A 432 -0.18 -1.28 7.82
C ASP A 432 -1.45 -0.43 8.01
N VAL A 433 -2.32 -0.33 7.01
CA VAL A 433 -3.63 0.33 7.13
C VAL A 433 -4.46 -0.29 8.26
N LYS A 434 -4.61 -1.61 8.30
CA LYS A 434 -5.38 -2.31 9.35
C LYS A 434 -4.81 -2.12 10.75
N ARG A 435 -3.50 -1.98 10.86
CA ARG A 435 -2.82 -1.77 12.15
C ARG A 435 -3.04 -0.37 12.72
N HIS A 436 -3.18 0.63 11.88
CA HIS A 436 -3.20 2.04 12.29
C HIS A 436 -4.59 2.68 12.19
N TYR A 437 -5.48 2.11 11.42
CA TYR A 437 -6.83 2.63 11.21
C TYR A 437 -7.88 1.59 11.54
N SER A 438 -9.03 2.05 11.99
CA SER A 438 -10.17 1.17 12.34
C SER A 438 -10.91 0.76 11.07
N THR A 439 -10.52 -0.36 10.49
CA THR A 439 -11.11 -0.90 9.26
C THR A 439 -12.17 -1.97 9.56
N ASP A 440 -13.13 -2.10 8.65
CA ASP A 440 -14.10 -3.19 8.61
C ASP A 440 -13.73 -4.15 7.45
N GLU A 441 -13.08 -5.25 7.80
CA GLU A 441 -12.59 -6.21 6.80
C GLU A 441 -13.73 -6.85 5.99
N ASP A 442 -14.94 -6.91 6.54
CA ASP A 442 -16.10 -7.48 5.82
C ASP A 442 -16.62 -6.55 4.73
N ARG A 443 -16.30 -5.26 4.81
CA ARG A 443 -16.64 -4.23 3.84
C ARG A 443 -15.42 -3.75 3.06
N THR A 444 -14.57 -4.68 2.65
CA THR A 444 -13.39 -4.37 1.82
C THR A 444 -13.72 -4.58 0.35
N HIS A 445 -13.37 -3.61 -0.48
CA HIS A 445 -13.54 -3.62 -1.93
C HIS A 445 -12.20 -3.45 -2.63
N ILE A 446 -12.12 -3.84 -3.92
CA ILE A 446 -10.91 -3.66 -4.71
C ILE A 446 -11.24 -3.04 -6.06
N THR A 447 -10.45 -2.05 -6.47
CA THR A 447 -10.55 -1.39 -7.78
C THR A 447 -9.17 -0.99 -8.28
N GLY A 448 -9.10 -0.50 -9.50
CA GLY A 448 -7.88 0.06 -10.08
C GLY A 448 -8.00 0.25 -11.58
N TYR A 449 -7.17 1.12 -12.12
CA TYR A 449 -7.17 1.51 -13.52
C TYR A 449 -5.99 0.89 -14.27
N SER A 450 -6.18 0.45 -15.51
CA SER A 450 -5.13 -0.08 -16.38
C SER A 450 -4.33 -1.21 -15.71
N MET A 451 -3.05 -1.03 -15.38
CA MET A 451 -2.27 -1.97 -14.58
C MET A 451 -2.94 -2.26 -13.22
N GLY A 452 -3.56 -1.26 -12.58
CA GLY A 452 -4.39 -1.45 -11.37
C GLY A 452 -5.66 -2.26 -11.63
N GLY A 453 -6.22 -2.19 -12.84
CA GLY A 453 -7.32 -3.08 -13.26
C GLY A 453 -6.86 -4.53 -13.39
N TYR A 454 -5.65 -4.77 -13.87
CA TYR A 454 -5.02 -6.09 -13.82
C TYR A 454 -4.84 -6.57 -12.37
N MET A 455 -4.34 -5.70 -11.47
CA MET A 455 -4.25 -5.99 -10.04
C MET A 455 -5.62 -6.45 -9.48
N THR A 456 -6.67 -5.72 -9.84
CA THR A 456 -8.04 -6.00 -9.39
C THR A 456 -8.51 -7.40 -9.80
N TYR A 457 -8.24 -7.80 -11.04
CA TYR A 457 -8.49 -9.17 -11.46
C TYR A 457 -7.63 -10.17 -10.69
N ARG A 458 -6.31 -9.94 -10.64
CA ARG A 458 -5.37 -10.90 -10.08
C ARG A 458 -5.61 -11.12 -8.58
N ILE A 459 -5.57 -10.06 -7.79
CA ILE A 459 -5.73 -10.14 -6.33
C ILE A 459 -7.14 -10.59 -5.98
N GLY A 460 -8.16 -10.03 -6.64
CA GLY A 460 -9.54 -10.39 -6.41
C GLY A 460 -9.83 -11.87 -6.70
N LEU A 461 -9.24 -12.44 -7.74
CA LEU A 461 -9.47 -13.85 -8.10
C LEU A 461 -8.57 -14.84 -7.34
N LEU A 462 -7.39 -14.41 -6.86
CA LEU A 462 -6.54 -15.23 -5.97
C LEU A 462 -7.09 -15.30 -4.55
N MET A 463 -7.72 -14.22 -4.07
CA MET A 463 -8.25 -14.10 -2.71
C MET A 463 -9.70 -13.58 -2.70
N PRO A 464 -10.65 -14.30 -3.36
CA PRO A 464 -12.01 -13.79 -3.58
C PRO A 464 -12.83 -13.63 -2.29
N ASP A 465 -12.43 -14.29 -1.22
CA ASP A 465 -13.03 -14.20 0.11
C ASP A 465 -12.61 -12.96 0.90
N ARG A 466 -11.66 -12.18 0.39
CA ARG A 466 -11.19 -10.94 1.02
C ARG A 466 -11.97 -9.71 0.62
N PHE A 467 -12.78 -9.78 -0.44
CA PHE A 467 -13.44 -8.63 -1.02
C PHE A 467 -14.94 -8.81 -1.17
N ALA A 468 -15.68 -7.73 -1.00
CA ALA A 468 -17.11 -7.66 -1.26
C ALA A 468 -17.42 -7.48 -2.77
N THR A 469 -16.62 -6.65 -3.46
CA THR A 469 -16.66 -6.46 -4.92
C THR A 469 -15.28 -6.23 -5.50
N ALA A 470 -15.14 -6.47 -6.81
CA ALA A 470 -13.97 -6.13 -7.59
C ALA A 470 -14.38 -5.34 -8.85
N THR A 471 -13.72 -4.18 -9.07
CA THR A 471 -14.10 -3.24 -10.11
C THR A 471 -12.90 -2.84 -10.97
N PRO A 472 -12.44 -3.68 -11.91
CA PRO A 472 -11.35 -3.34 -12.82
C PRO A 472 -11.80 -2.34 -13.89
N TYR A 473 -11.01 -1.27 -14.08
CA TYR A 473 -11.15 -0.28 -15.15
C TYR A 473 -10.04 -0.49 -16.18
N VAL A 474 -10.42 -0.66 -17.44
CA VAL A 474 -9.54 -0.87 -18.61
C VAL A 474 -8.36 -1.82 -18.31
N GLY A 475 -8.62 -2.82 -17.46
CA GLY A 475 -7.61 -3.76 -16.99
C GLY A 475 -7.31 -4.83 -18.03
N PRO A 476 -6.05 -5.04 -18.43
CA PRO A 476 -5.71 -6.16 -19.29
C PRO A 476 -5.98 -7.49 -18.55
N PRO A 477 -6.51 -8.50 -19.23
CA PRO A 477 -6.80 -9.81 -18.61
C PRO A 477 -5.53 -10.62 -18.31
N ALA A 478 -4.39 -10.16 -18.80
CA ALA A 478 -3.11 -10.79 -18.56
C ALA A 478 -1.99 -9.76 -18.50
N TYR A 479 -0.92 -10.13 -17.82
CA TYR A 479 0.30 -9.39 -17.74
C TYR A 479 0.82 -9.04 -19.14
N GLN A 480 1.10 -7.77 -19.39
CA GLN A 480 1.61 -7.23 -20.66
C GLN A 480 0.74 -7.46 -21.92
N LEU A 481 -0.54 -7.72 -21.77
CA LEU A 481 -1.45 -7.87 -22.91
C LEU A 481 -2.03 -6.53 -23.36
N TRP A 482 -1.27 -5.71 -23.99
CA TRP A 482 -1.71 -4.50 -24.70
C TRP A 482 -1.52 -4.52 -26.22
N LEU A 483 -1.18 -5.66 -26.78
CA LEU A 483 -1.06 -5.78 -28.21
C LEU A 483 -2.40 -6.11 -28.85
N PRO A 484 -2.69 -5.58 -30.04
CA PRO A 484 -3.85 -5.98 -30.80
C PRO A 484 -3.91 -7.50 -31.00
N PRO A 485 -5.09 -8.09 -31.08
CA PRO A 485 -5.23 -9.51 -31.39
C PRO A 485 -4.53 -9.85 -32.70
N GLY A 486 -3.65 -10.83 -32.67
CA GLY A 486 -2.88 -11.29 -33.83
C GLY A 486 -1.42 -10.87 -33.85
N ASP A 487 -1.00 -9.92 -33.02
CA ASP A 487 0.41 -9.69 -32.79
C ASP A 487 1.03 -10.78 -31.94
N PRO A 488 2.29 -11.17 -32.20
CA PRO A 488 2.94 -12.16 -31.36
C PRO A 488 3.01 -11.62 -29.92
N GLN A 489 2.41 -12.38 -29.00
CA GLN A 489 2.51 -12.05 -27.58
C GLN A 489 3.97 -12.09 -27.18
N PRO A 490 4.50 -11.09 -26.44
CA PRO A 490 5.83 -11.18 -25.92
C PRO A 490 5.98 -12.45 -25.09
N PRO A 491 7.08 -13.20 -25.24
CA PRO A 491 7.37 -14.30 -24.37
C PRO A 491 7.58 -13.75 -22.96
N GLY A 492 6.56 -13.85 -22.12
CA GLY A 492 6.64 -13.46 -20.72
C GLY A 492 6.84 -14.71 -19.86
N ASP A 493 7.64 -14.59 -18.83
CA ASP A 493 7.88 -15.65 -17.85
C ASP A 493 6.62 -16.04 -17.06
N TYR A 494 5.50 -15.34 -17.27
CA TYR A 494 4.24 -15.49 -16.54
C TYR A 494 3.08 -15.88 -17.44
N GLN A 495 3.31 -16.68 -18.46
CA GLN A 495 2.26 -16.96 -19.46
C GLN A 495 0.97 -17.53 -18.88
N VAL A 496 1.04 -18.48 -17.96
CA VAL A 496 -0.16 -19.06 -17.31
C VAL A 496 -0.49 -18.32 -16.03
N ALA A 497 0.49 -18.10 -15.16
CA ALA A 497 0.34 -17.40 -13.90
C ALA A 497 -0.02 -15.89 -14.08
N GLY A 498 0.38 -15.29 -15.21
CA GLY A 498 0.02 -13.92 -15.58
C GLY A 498 -1.39 -13.76 -16.13
N HIS A 499 -2.03 -14.84 -16.60
CA HIS A 499 -3.36 -14.78 -17.23
C HIS A 499 -4.48 -14.95 -16.21
N THR A 500 -5.10 -13.87 -15.80
CA THR A 500 -6.22 -13.89 -14.84
C THR A 500 -7.44 -14.65 -15.36
N ASN A 501 -7.56 -14.79 -16.69
CA ASN A 501 -8.61 -15.61 -17.32
C ASN A 501 -8.59 -17.06 -16.82
N ASN A 502 -7.42 -17.60 -16.49
CA ASN A 502 -7.27 -18.97 -16.00
C ASN A 502 -7.86 -19.19 -14.60
N ILE A 503 -7.99 -18.12 -13.82
CA ILE A 503 -8.53 -18.15 -12.45
C ILE A 503 -9.89 -17.47 -12.29
N VAL A 504 -10.54 -17.04 -13.38
CA VAL A 504 -11.94 -16.55 -13.34
C VAL A 504 -12.89 -17.55 -12.67
N TYR A 505 -12.54 -18.84 -12.69
CA TYR A 505 -13.25 -19.90 -11.98
C TYR A 505 -13.48 -19.57 -10.49
N ASN A 506 -12.57 -18.84 -9.85
CA ASN A 506 -12.61 -18.46 -8.44
C ASN A 506 -13.63 -17.34 -8.14
N GLY A 507 -14.12 -16.64 -9.17
CA GLY A 507 -15.00 -15.49 -9.04
C GLY A 507 -16.48 -15.80 -8.74
N LEU A 508 -16.81 -17.02 -8.30
CA LEU A 508 -18.19 -17.42 -8.09
C LEU A 508 -18.94 -16.57 -7.07
N ASN A 509 -18.27 -16.19 -5.99
CA ASN A 509 -18.85 -15.46 -4.87
C ASN A 509 -18.33 -14.03 -4.76
N LEU A 510 -17.50 -13.56 -5.71
CA LEU A 510 -17.02 -12.20 -5.80
C LEU A 510 -17.66 -11.49 -7.00
N PRO A 511 -18.59 -10.54 -6.79
CA PRO A 511 -19.20 -9.77 -7.87
C PRO A 511 -18.19 -8.82 -8.53
N PHE A 512 -18.10 -8.88 -9.87
CA PHE A 512 -17.23 -8.00 -10.67
C PHE A 512 -18.04 -6.93 -11.41
N GLU A 513 -17.53 -5.70 -11.46
CA GLU A 513 -17.96 -4.66 -12.38
C GLU A 513 -16.80 -4.31 -13.30
N ILE A 514 -16.83 -4.77 -14.52
CA ILE A 514 -15.75 -4.66 -15.51
C ILE A 514 -16.03 -3.47 -16.40
N ASN A 515 -15.09 -2.52 -16.50
CA ASN A 515 -15.23 -1.30 -17.30
C ASN A 515 -14.16 -1.25 -18.40
N ASN A 516 -14.55 -1.09 -19.70
CA ASN A 516 -13.58 -0.98 -20.79
C ASN A 516 -14.05 -0.09 -21.94
N GLY A 517 -13.10 0.68 -22.49
CA GLY A 517 -13.32 1.50 -23.69
C GLY A 517 -13.37 0.67 -24.98
N GLY A 518 -14.25 1.05 -25.90
CA GLY A 518 -14.41 0.35 -27.17
C GLY A 518 -13.32 0.69 -28.20
N VAL A 519 -12.66 1.82 -28.03
CA VAL A 519 -11.55 2.28 -28.87
C VAL A 519 -10.26 2.43 -28.07
N ASP A 520 -10.16 1.68 -26.98
CA ASP A 520 -8.97 1.60 -26.15
C ASP A 520 -7.77 1.08 -26.97
N GLU A 521 -6.75 1.92 -27.10
CA GLU A 521 -5.56 1.67 -27.91
C GLU A 521 -4.44 0.93 -27.15
N LEU A 522 -4.51 0.92 -25.80
CA LEU A 522 -3.52 0.27 -24.96
C LEU A 522 -3.99 -1.08 -24.45
N VAL A 523 -5.26 -1.19 -24.04
CA VAL A 523 -5.89 -2.43 -23.59
C VAL A 523 -7.03 -2.78 -24.54
N PRO A 524 -6.77 -3.53 -25.62
CA PRO A 524 -7.76 -3.81 -26.64
C PRO A 524 -9.06 -4.39 -26.06
N ALA A 525 -10.18 -3.80 -26.42
CA ALA A 525 -11.51 -4.17 -25.94
C ALA A 525 -11.83 -5.65 -26.13
N THR A 526 -11.25 -6.32 -27.12
CA THR A 526 -11.42 -7.76 -27.38
C THR A 526 -10.91 -8.63 -26.24
N GLY A 527 -9.83 -8.23 -25.56
CA GLY A 527 -9.32 -8.94 -24.37
C GLY A 527 -10.30 -8.86 -23.20
N ALA A 528 -10.79 -7.64 -22.90
CA ALA A 528 -11.80 -7.44 -21.86
C ALA A 528 -13.11 -8.15 -22.15
N GLN A 529 -13.54 -8.15 -23.43
CA GLN A 529 -14.73 -8.91 -23.88
C GLN A 529 -14.55 -10.43 -23.68
N ALA A 530 -13.38 -10.99 -23.99
CA ALA A 530 -13.07 -12.39 -23.78
C ALA A 530 -13.08 -12.73 -22.28
N GLN A 531 -12.51 -11.86 -21.43
CA GLN A 531 -12.55 -12.02 -19.98
C GLN A 531 -13.99 -12.02 -19.47
N ALA A 532 -14.80 -11.03 -19.83
CA ALA A 532 -16.22 -10.96 -19.47
C ALA A 532 -17.04 -12.18 -19.98
N GLN A 533 -16.70 -12.70 -21.17
CA GLN A 533 -17.33 -13.92 -21.69
C GLN A 533 -17.01 -15.14 -20.82
N THR A 534 -15.78 -15.26 -20.32
CA THR A 534 -15.43 -16.34 -19.38
C THR A 534 -16.22 -16.23 -18.06
N PHE A 535 -16.40 -15.03 -17.51
CA PHE A 535 -17.29 -14.83 -16.35
C PHE A 535 -18.72 -15.29 -16.65
N ARG A 536 -19.24 -14.95 -17.82
CA ARG A 536 -20.59 -15.34 -18.27
C ARG A 536 -20.73 -16.85 -18.42
N ASP A 537 -19.77 -17.52 -19.06
CA ASP A 537 -19.79 -18.96 -19.33
C ASP A 537 -19.73 -19.77 -18.03
N LEU A 538 -18.99 -19.26 -17.05
CA LEU A 538 -18.93 -19.85 -15.70
C LEU A 538 -20.13 -19.46 -14.82
N GLY A 539 -20.98 -18.53 -15.27
CA GLY A 539 -22.10 -18.02 -14.49
C GLY A 539 -21.68 -17.24 -13.24
N ASN A 540 -20.52 -16.62 -13.26
CA ASN A 540 -20.04 -15.77 -12.18
C ASN A 540 -20.75 -14.40 -12.18
N PRO A 541 -21.07 -13.81 -11.03
CA PRO A 541 -21.76 -12.54 -10.97
C PRO A 541 -20.86 -11.41 -11.49
N HIS A 542 -21.31 -10.75 -12.56
CA HIS A 542 -20.59 -9.61 -13.12
C HIS A 542 -21.49 -8.71 -13.94
N LEU A 543 -21.08 -7.43 -14.09
CA LEU A 543 -21.52 -6.50 -15.14
C LEU A 543 -20.29 -6.11 -15.98
N PHE A 544 -20.44 -6.06 -17.27
CA PHE A 544 -19.45 -5.56 -18.21
C PHE A 544 -19.98 -4.31 -18.88
N TYR A 545 -19.41 -3.16 -18.52
CA TYR A 545 -19.68 -1.85 -19.14
C TYR A 545 -18.73 -1.68 -20.32
N PHE A 546 -19.28 -1.75 -21.51
CA PHE A 546 -18.57 -1.47 -22.74
C PHE A 546 -18.92 -0.06 -23.22
N TYR A 547 -17.94 0.84 -23.25
CA TYR A 547 -18.08 2.25 -23.65
C TYR A 547 -17.60 2.42 -25.10
N PRO A 548 -18.48 2.42 -26.11
CA PRO A 548 -18.07 2.29 -27.52
C PRO A 548 -17.13 3.38 -28.02
N SER A 549 -17.18 4.59 -27.44
CA SER A 549 -16.40 5.76 -27.87
C SER A 549 -15.27 6.14 -26.92
N ALA A 550 -15.07 5.44 -25.80
CA ALA A 550 -14.01 5.74 -24.86
C ALA A 550 -12.70 5.07 -25.29
N ASP A 551 -11.61 5.85 -25.25
CA ASP A 551 -10.24 5.39 -25.37
C ASP A 551 -9.69 4.94 -23.99
N HIS A 552 -8.38 4.69 -23.91
CA HIS A 552 -7.75 4.21 -22.68
C HIS A 552 -7.83 5.21 -21.53
N PHE A 553 -7.83 6.51 -21.80
CA PHE A 553 -7.77 7.57 -20.80
C PHE A 553 -9.11 8.23 -20.49
N ALA A 554 -10.13 7.96 -21.31
CA ALA A 554 -11.40 8.68 -21.22
C ALA A 554 -12.08 8.55 -19.85
N LEU A 555 -12.06 7.35 -19.26
CA LEU A 555 -12.77 7.09 -17.99
C LEU A 555 -12.06 7.73 -16.79
N ILE A 556 -10.73 7.67 -16.71
CA ILE A 556 -10.00 8.25 -15.59
C ILE A 556 -10.04 9.78 -15.61
N PHE A 557 -9.96 10.39 -16.81
CA PHE A 557 -10.07 11.84 -16.94
C PHE A 557 -11.50 12.38 -16.82
N ALA A 558 -12.50 11.53 -17.04
CA ALA A 558 -13.90 11.87 -16.75
C ALA A 558 -14.14 12.01 -15.25
N ASP A 559 -13.36 11.31 -14.43
CA ASP A 559 -13.38 11.37 -12.99
C ASP A 559 -14.80 11.17 -12.40
N GLU A 560 -15.50 10.15 -12.90
CA GLU A 560 -16.89 9.85 -12.53
C GLU A 560 -17.04 8.38 -12.15
N TRP A 561 -17.32 8.13 -10.87
CA TRP A 561 -17.30 6.82 -10.22
C TRP A 561 -18.67 6.40 -9.64
N GLY A 562 -19.72 7.16 -9.93
CA GLY A 562 -21.04 6.98 -9.30
C GLY A 562 -21.66 5.60 -9.52
N HIS A 563 -21.54 5.01 -10.73
CA HIS A 563 -22.07 3.65 -10.96
C HIS A 563 -21.28 2.58 -10.19
N THR A 564 -19.98 2.77 -10.02
CA THR A 564 -19.13 1.88 -9.19
C THR A 564 -19.48 2.01 -7.71
N ARG A 565 -19.73 3.24 -7.22
CA ARG A 565 -20.30 3.44 -5.88
C ARG A 565 -21.58 2.63 -5.72
N ASP A 566 -22.54 2.76 -6.64
CA ASP A 566 -23.83 2.07 -6.60
C ASP A 566 -23.67 0.54 -6.67
N TRP A 567 -22.65 0.05 -7.40
CA TRP A 567 -22.29 -1.37 -7.43
C TRP A 567 -21.77 -1.85 -6.08
N MET A 568 -20.85 -1.11 -5.46
CA MET A 568 -20.32 -1.41 -4.14
C MET A 568 -21.41 -1.36 -3.05
N GLU A 569 -22.39 -0.44 -3.18
CA GLU A 569 -23.55 -0.36 -2.28
C GLU A 569 -24.51 -1.54 -2.48
N ARG A 570 -24.61 -2.09 -3.67
CA ARG A 570 -25.39 -3.29 -3.94
C ARG A 570 -24.83 -4.53 -3.25
N TYR A 571 -23.52 -4.58 -3.06
CA TYR A 571 -22.78 -5.67 -2.40
C TYR A 571 -21.89 -5.11 -1.30
N PRO A 572 -22.49 -4.62 -0.20
CA PRO A 572 -21.77 -3.82 0.78
C PRO A 572 -20.79 -4.63 1.64
N SER A 573 -20.92 -5.95 1.67
CA SER A 573 -20.05 -6.84 2.44
C SER A 573 -19.77 -8.14 1.71
N ARG A 574 -18.62 -8.74 2.03
CA ARG A 574 -18.21 -10.03 1.50
C ARG A 574 -19.13 -11.16 1.98
N ASN A 575 -19.25 -12.19 1.17
CA ASN A 575 -20.00 -13.40 1.53
C ASN A 575 -19.10 -14.35 2.33
N LEU A 576 -19.24 -14.38 3.65
CA LEU A 576 -18.39 -15.18 4.54
C LEU A 576 -18.72 -16.68 4.52
N GLU A 577 -19.98 -17.02 4.31
CA GLU A 577 -20.49 -18.40 4.39
C GLU A 577 -21.25 -18.78 3.11
N PRO A 578 -20.57 -18.84 1.96
CA PRO A 578 -21.23 -19.21 0.71
C PRO A 578 -21.67 -20.67 0.74
N THR A 579 -22.89 -20.92 0.19
CA THR A 579 -23.40 -22.29 0.04
C THR A 579 -22.59 -23.12 -0.96
N GLU A 580 -21.97 -22.47 -1.93
CA GLU A 580 -21.19 -23.09 -3.00
C GLU A 580 -19.84 -22.37 -3.12
N VAL A 581 -18.75 -23.13 -3.20
CA VAL A 581 -17.39 -22.62 -3.41
C VAL A 581 -16.80 -23.28 -4.65
N ARG A 582 -16.17 -22.49 -5.50
CA ARG A 582 -15.28 -22.95 -6.57
C ARG A 582 -13.92 -22.31 -6.39
N TYR A 583 -12.89 -23.13 -6.47
CA TYR A 583 -11.52 -22.62 -6.46
C TYR A 583 -10.64 -23.46 -7.38
N LYS A 584 -9.78 -22.78 -8.11
CA LYS A 584 -8.77 -23.35 -8.99
C LYS A 584 -7.41 -22.82 -8.58
N ARG A 585 -6.52 -23.70 -8.22
CA ARG A 585 -5.17 -23.42 -7.77
C ARG A 585 -4.16 -23.65 -8.88
N TYR A 586 -3.24 -22.72 -9.02
CA TYR A 586 -1.98 -22.85 -9.76
C TYR A 586 -0.84 -22.69 -8.77
N PRO A 587 -0.06 -23.74 -8.44
CA PRO A 587 1.09 -23.62 -7.52
C PRO A 587 2.14 -22.62 -7.96
N SER A 588 2.27 -22.35 -9.26
CA SER A 588 3.16 -21.34 -9.83
C SER A 588 2.79 -19.87 -9.45
N MET A 589 1.57 -19.65 -8.96
CA MET A 589 1.15 -18.34 -8.47
C MET A 589 1.50 -18.10 -7.01
N ASP A 590 1.92 -19.12 -6.26
CA ASP A 590 2.33 -19.01 -4.87
C ASP A 590 3.62 -18.18 -4.74
N LEU A 591 3.80 -17.53 -3.60
CA LEU A 591 5.00 -16.79 -3.21
C LEU A 591 5.59 -17.41 -1.92
N PRO A 592 6.13 -18.64 -2.02
CA PRO A 592 6.52 -19.41 -0.82
C PRO A 592 7.66 -18.75 -0.05
N GLN A 593 8.54 -17.98 -0.71
CA GLN A 593 9.59 -17.20 -0.06
C GLN A 593 9.04 -16.11 0.88
N HIS A 594 7.77 -15.73 0.70
CA HIS A 594 7.05 -14.78 1.55
C HIS A 594 5.95 -15.46 2.39
N GLY A 595 5.90 -16.79 2.38
CA GLY A 595 4.88 -17.56 3.11
C GLY A 595 3.47 -17.41 2.57
N MET A 596 3.32 -16.99 1.30
CA MET A 596 2.01 -16.79 0.68
C MET A 596 1.67 -17.97 -0.23
N HIS A 597 0.54 -18.60 0.04
CA HIS A 597 -0.02 -19.72 -0.73
C HIS A 597 -1.46 -19.38 -1.11
N PHE A 598 -1.79 -19.60 -2.38
CA PHE A 598 -3.14 -19.38 -2.90
C PHE A 598 -3.80 -20.75 -3.12
N ASP A 599 -4.09 -21.43 -2.01
CA ASP A 599 -4.50 -22.82 -1.96
C ASP A 599 -5.94 -23.04 -1.50
N GLY A 600 -6.75 -21.98 -1.54
CA GLY A 600 -8.17 -22.05 -1.22
C GLY A 600 -8.79 -20.66 -1.00
N ALA A 601 -10.10 -20.66 -0.79
CA ALA A 601 -10.88 -19.47 -0.41
C ALA A 601 -12.17 -19.90 0.32
N TYR A 602 -12.71 -19.01 1.16
CA TYR A 602 -13.89 -19.24 1.98
C TYR A 602 -13.66 -20.41 2.97
N TRP A 603 -14.47 -21.47 2.84
CA TRP A 603 -14.35 -22.67 3.67
C TRP A 603 -13.55 -23.81 3.03
N VAL A 604 -12.93 -23.57 1.88
CA VAL A 604 -11.96 -24.48 1.24
C VAL A 604 -10.56 -23.93 1.43
N ASP A 605 -9.63 -24.79 1.84
CA ASP A 605 -8.25 -24.43 2.11
C ASP A 605 -7.31 -25.63 1.90
N GLY A 606 -6.00 -25.44 1.97
CA GLY A 606 -5.01 -26.52 1.95
C GLY A 606 -5.06 -27.40 0.71
N MET A 607 -5.44 -26.86 -0.45
CA MET A 607 -5.46 -27.61 -1.70
C MET A 607 -4.05 -27.98 -2.13
N VAL A 608 -3.78 -29.27 -2.30
CA VAL A 608 -2.52 -29.79 -2.85
C VAL A 608 -2.78 -30.40 -4.22
N VAL A 609 -2.07 -29.90 -5.22
CA VAL A 609 -2.19 -30.39 -6.61
C VAL A 609 -1.38 -31.69 -6.74
N ARG A 610 -2.03 -32.75 -7.21
CA ARG A 610 -1.47 -34.11 -7.29
C ARG A 610 -0.30 -34.22 -8.26
N SER A 611 -0.45 -33.62 -9.42
CA SER A 611 0.58 -33.60 -10.45
C SER A 611 0.91 -32.14 -10.76
N PRO A 612 1.98 -31.60 -10.22
CA PRO A 612 2.33 -30.20 -10.41
C PRO A 612 2.75 -29.87 -11.85
N GLY A 613 2.78 -30.86 -12.77
CA GLY A 613 3.16 -30.67 -14.16
C GLY A 613 4.66 -30.49 -14.33
N ASP A 614 5.08 -30.27 -15.56
CA ASP A 614 6.44 -29.83 -15.85
C ASP A 614 6.54 -28.32 -15.56
N GLU A 615 7.69 -27.86 -15.08
CA GLU A 615 7.99 -26.43 -15.05
C GLU A 615 7.98 -25.94 -16.51
N CYS A 616 6.99 -25.12 -16.83
CA CYS A 616 6.88 -24.58 -18.17
C CYS A 616 8.02 -23.62 -18.45
N ALA A 617 8.79 -23.92 -19.51
CA ALA A 617 9.80 -22.97 -19.96
C ALA A 617 9.13 -21.69 -20.49
N PRO A 618 9.72 -20.50 -20.24
CA PRO A 618 9.19 -19.25 -20.78
C PRO A 618 8.95 -19.35 -22.30
N GLY A 619 7.73 -19.02 -22.74
CA GLY A 619 7.37 -19.07 -24.15
C GLY A 619 6.87 -20.42 -24.68
N ASP A 620 6.78 -21.47 -23.88
CA ASP A 620 6.23 -22.74 -24.31
C ASP A 620 4.68 -22.76 -24.22
N SER A 621 4.03 -22.33 -25.28
CA SER A 621 2.56 -22.32 -25.37
C SER A 621 1.90 -23.72 -25.39
N ALA A 622 2.70 -24.78 -25.51
CA ALA A 622 2.23 -26.16 -25.47
C ALA A 622 2.31 -26.74 -24.05
N CYS A 623 3.06 -26.13 -23.17
CA CYS A 623 3.16 -26.53 -21.78
C CYS A 623 1.90 -26.16 -21.02
N GLN A 624 1.34 -27.11 -20.30
CA GLN A 624 0.21 -26.86 -19.40
C GLN A 624 0.75 -26.89 -17.97
N GLU A 625 0.82 -25.72 -17.34
CA GLU A 625 1.07 -25.67 -15.91
C GLU A 625 0.01 -26.48 -15.17
N ALA A 626 0.46 -27.28 -14.24
CA ALA A 626 -0.44 -28.06 -13.42
C ALA A 626 -1.32 -27.15 -12.58
N ASN A 627 -2.56 -27.51 -12.56
CA ASN A 627 -3.55 -26.89 -11.72
C ASN A 627 -4.47 -27.94 -11.13
N GLY A 628 -5.07 -27.63 -10.00
CA GLY A 628 -6.10 -28.42 -9.37
C GLY A 628 -7.35 -27.58 -9.10
N SER A 629 -8.52 -28.18 -9.10
CA SER A 629 -9.75 -27.46 -8.82
C SER A 629 -10.71 -28.22 -7.92
N VAL A 630 -11.51 -27.47 -7.18
CA VAL A 630 -12.62 -27.94 -6.38
C VAL A 630 -13.89 -27.16 -6.73
N GLU A 631 -15.01 -27.87 -6.80
CA GLU A 631 -16.36 -27.31 -6.77
C GLU A 631 -17.08 -28.01 -5.65
N ALA A 632 -17.48 -27.28 -4.62
CA ALA A 632 -18.11 -27.87 -3.46
C ALA A 632 -19.39 -27.12 -3.05
N LEU A 633 -20.37 -27.87 -2.52
CA LEU A 633 -21.69 -27.37 -2.14
C LEU A 633 -22.05 -27.94 -0.78
N THR A 634 -22.35 -27.08 0.20
CA THR A 634 -22.91 -27.54 1.49
C THR A 634 -24.44 -27.58 1.44
N PHE A 635 -25.01 -28.61 2.04
CA PHE A 635 -26.46 -28.74 2.23
C PHE A 635 -26.90 -28.28 3.63
N ALA A 636 -25.95 -28.02 4.53
CA ALA A 636 -26.26 -27.68 5.91
C ALA A 636 -26.87 -26.27 6.03
N HIS A 637 -26.59 -25.38 5.10
CA HIS A 637 -27.25 -24.06 5.04
C HIS A 637 -28.73 -24.10 4.68
N GLY A 638 -29.26 -25.26 4.24
CA GLY A 638 -30.66 -25.40 3.87
C GLY A 638 -31.08 -24.54 2.68
N ARG A 639 -30.18 -24.31 1.73
CA ARG A 639 -30.40 -23.52 0.51
C ARG A 639 -30.11 -24.35 -0.75
N ALA A 640 -30.94 -24.18 -1.76
CA ALA A 640 -30.66 -24.73 -3.09
C ALA A 640 -29.49 -23.98 -3.75
N ARG A 641 -28.90 -24.58 -4.79
CA ARG A 641 -27.93 -23.87 -5.64
C ARG A 641 -28.53 -22.57 -6.17
N SER A 642 -27.69 -21.52 -6.24
CA SER A 642 -28.08 -20.28 -6.90
C SER A 642 -28.33 -20.50 -8.39
N SER A 643 -29.28 -19.76 -8.96
CA SER A 643 -29.53 -19.75 -10.40
C SER A 643 -28.85 -18.58 -11.09
N VAL A 644 -28.56 -18.76 -12.38
CA VAL A 644 -27.89 -17.77 -13.22
C VAL A 644 -28.93 -17.01 -14.03
N GLN A 645 -28.90 -15.67 -13.94
CA GLN A 645 -29.72 -14.77 -14.74
C GLN A 645 -28.84 -13.88 -15.62
N GLN A 646 -29.10 -13.87 -16.92
CA GLN A 646 -28.41 -12.97 -17.85
C GLN A 646 -28.96 -11.56 -17.71
N VAL A 647 -28.07 -10.57 -17.71
CA VAL A 647 -28.39 -9.14 -17.60
C VAL A 647 -27.91 -8.43 -18.85
N GLN A 648 -28.76 -7.56 -19.42
CA GLN A 648 -28.40 -6.69 -20.54
C GLN A 648 -29.24 -5.42 -20.48
N PHE A 649 -28.60 -4.25 -20.58
CA PHE A 649 -29.26 -2.96 -20.67
C PHE A 649 -28.34 -1.91 -21.31
N ALA A 650 -28.90 -0.81 -21.78
CA ALA A 650 -28.15 0.37 -22.19
C ALA A 650 -28.01 1.29 -20.97
N TYR A 651 -26.78 1.69 -20.69
CA TYR A 651 -26.46 2.67 -19.65
C TYR A 651 -26.27 4.05 -20.30
N PRO A 652 -27.02 5.08 -19.90
CA PRO A 652 -26.96 6.40 -20.55
C PRO A 652 -25.75 7.25 -20.11
N GLY A 653 -25.04 6.84 -19.06
CA GLY A 653 -24.00 7.63 -18.39
C GLY A 653 -24.55 8.34 -17.16
N PRO A 654 -23.77 9.17 -16.42
CA PRO A 654 -22.38 9.52 -16.70
C PRO A 654 -21.38 8.37 -16.49
N PRO A 655 -20.09 8.45 -16.94
CA PRO A 655 -19.52 9.54 -17.74
C PRO A 655 -19.89 9.48 -19.22
N PHE A 656 -20.09 8.28 -19.77
CA PHE A 656 -20.41 8.03 -21.16
C PHE A 656 -21.50 6.98 -21.30
N PRO A 657 -22.25 6.96 -22.39
CA PRO A 657 -23.14 5.84 -22.69
C PRO A 657 -22.36 4.55 -22.83
N ALA A 658 -22.91 3.48 -22.28
CA ALA A 658 -22.33 2.14 -22.38
C ALA A 658 -23.38 1.07 -22.70
N ASP A 659 -22.94 0.03 -23.41
CA ASP A 659 -23.67 -1.24 -23.49
C ASP A 659 -23.27 -2.12 -22.30
N VAL A 660 -24.23 -2.48 -21.45
CA VAL A 660 -23.97 -3.31 -20.29
C VAL A 660 -24.49 -4.71 -20.49
N ARG A 661 -23.62 -5.69 -20.25
CA ARG A 661 -23.98 -7.13 -20.28
C ARG A 661 -23.37 -7.78 -19.07
N GLY A 662 -24.05 -8.80 -18.56
CA GLY A 662 -23.54 -9.49 -17.39
C GLY A 662 -24.35 -10.70 -17.00
N THR A 663 -24.00 -11.17 -15.82
CA THR A 663 -24.64 -12.31 -15.16
C THR A 663 -24.91 -11.93 -13.72
N ASP A 664 -26.14 -12.16 -13.28
CA ASP A 664 -26.52 -12.08 -11.87
C ASP A 664 -26.72 -13.49 -11.32
N ARG A 665 -26.43 -13.67 -10.04
CA ARG A 665 -26.73 -14.92 -9.34
C ARG A 665 -27.87 -14.69 -8.35
N VAL A 666 -28.97 -15.36 -8.60
CA VAL A 666 -30.13 -15.35 -7.71
C VAL A 666 -29.95 -16.45 -6.67
N PRO A 667 -29.89 -16.11 -5.36
CA PRO A 667 -29.75 -17.11 -4.31
C PRO A 667 -30.84 -18.18 -4.41
N GLY A 668 -30.47 -19.44 -4.20
CA GLY A 668 -31.42 -20.55 -4.18
C GLY A 668 -32.42 -20.41 -3.03
N GLY A 669 -33.65 -20.87 -3.28
CA GLY A 669 -34.70 -20.92 -2.26
C GLY A 669 -34.35 -21.88 -1.11
N PRO A 670 -35.10 -21.82 0.01
CA PRO A 670 -34.91 -22.73 1.13
C PRO A 670 -35.24 -24.17 0.74
N VAL A 671 -34.39 -25.11 1.16
CA VAL A 671 -34.56 -26.56 1.07
C VAL A 671 -34.34 -27.18 2.45
N SER A 672 -34.71 -28.46 2.63
CA SER A 672 -34.40 -29.17 3.88
C SER A 672 -32.87 -29.23 4.07
N ALA A 673 -32.40 -28.74 5.21
CA ALA A 673 -30.99 -28.86 5.57
C ALA A 673 -30.61 -30.32 5.80
N THR A 674 -29.44 -30.69 5.35
CA THR A 674 -28.84 -32.02 5.58
C THR A 674 -27.40 -31.76 6.07
N ASN A 675 -26.97 -32.48 7.09
CA ASN A 675 -25.59 -32.35 7.60
C ASN A 675 -24.62 -33.04 6.63
N GLY A 676 -24.28 -32.35 5.55
CA GLY A 676 -23.47 -32.93 4.48
C GLY A 676 -23.11 -31.95 3.37
N PHE A 677 -22.30 -32.47 2.44
CA PHE A 677 -21.82 -31.71 1.28
C PHE A 677 -21.53 -32.60 0.07
N ASP A 678 -21.47 -31.97 -1.11
CA ASP A 678 -20.87 -32.54 -2.31
C ASP A 678 -19.57 -31.79 -2.64
N ALA A 679 -18.55 -32.54 -3.09
CA ALA A 679 -17.31 -31.96 -3.62
C ALA A 679 -16.90 -32.70 -4.91
N ARG A 680 -16.64 -31.89 -5.96
CA ARG A 680 -16.03 -32.37 -7.20
C ARG A 680 -14.58 -31.93 -7.22
N LEU A 681 -13.67 -32.86 -7.39
CA LEU A 681 -12.23 -32.71 -7.30
C LEU A 681 -11.57 -33.01 -8.63
N THR A 682 -10.64 -32.19 -9.05
CA THR A 682 -9.83 -32.42 -10.25
C THR A 682 -8.37 -32.18 -9.91
N ASN A 683 -7.51 -33.17 -10.17
CA ASN A 683 -6.04 -33.12 -9.97
C ASN A 683 -5.62 -32.65 -8.55
N LEU A 684 -6.32 -33.13 -7.53
CA LEU A 684 -6.02 -32.85 -6.13
C LEU A 684 -5.64 -34.10 -5.35
N GLU A 685 -4.66 -34.00 -4.48
CA GLU A 685 -4.29 -35.04 -3.52
C GLU A 685 -4.65 -34.67 -2.07
N ALA A 686 -4.96 -33.40 -1.79
CA ALA A 686 -5.47 -32.97 -0.49
C ALA A 686 -6.34 -31.72 -0.58
N ILE A 687 -7.30 -31.61 0.34
CA ILE A 687 -8.01 -30.37 0.71
C ILE A 687 -8.32 -30.34 2.20
N ALA A 688 -8.51 -29.15 2.73
CA ALA A 688 -9.11 -28.92 4.04
C ALA A 688 -10.44 -28.13 3.89
N LEU A 689 -11.43 -28.49 4.71
CA LEU A 689 -12.77 -27.87 4.70
C LEU A 689 -13.09 -27.38 6.13
N ASP A 690 -13.46 -26.12 6.29
CA ASP A 690 -13.97 -25.57 7.55
C ASP A 690 -15.45 -25.87 7.70
N VAL A 691 -15.76 -26.88 8.51
CA VAL A 691 -17.13 -27.36 8.66
C VAL A 691 -18.05 -26.35 9.36
N ALA A 692 -17.50 -25.45 10.19
CA ALA A 692 -18.28 -24.42 10.86
C ALA A 692 -18.85 -23.42 9.85
N SER A 693 -18.01 -22.90 8.95
CA SER A 693 -18.42 -22.01 7.85
C SER A 693 -19.31 -22.70 6.81
N MET A 694 -19.28 -24.05 6.73
CA MET A 694 -20.20 -24.83 5.94
C MET A 694 -21.56 -25.03 6.61
N GLY A 695 -21.75 -24.66 7.89
CA GLY A 695 -22.94 -24.92 8.69
C GLY A 695 -23.10 -26.39 9.12
N ILE A 696 -22.04 -27.20 8.98
CA ILE A 696 -22.03 -28.63 9.37
C ILE A 696 -21.83 -28.77 10.88
N ASP A 697 -22.68 -29.59 11.50
CA ASP A 697 -22.58 -29.95 12.93
C ASP A 697 -21.70 -31.20 13.11
N PRO A 698 -20.48 -31.05 13.69
CA PRO A 698 -19.58 -32.21 13.91
C PRO A 698 -20.14 -33.26 14.88
N ALA A 699 -21.15 -32.92 15.69
CA ALA A 699 -21.78 -33.84 16.65
C ALA A 699 -22.88 -34.69 16.03
N GLN A 700 -23.20 -34.49 14.77
CA GLN A 700 -24.17 -35.26 14.01
C GLN A 700 -23.51 -36.08 12.90
N GLU A 701 -24.19 -37.11 12.44
CA GLU A 701 -23.73 -37.90 11.29
C GLU A 701 -23.61 -37.00 10.05
N LEU A 702 -22.44 -37.03 9.39
CA LEU A 702 -22.12 -36.24 8.21
C LEU A 702 -22.07 -37.13 6.98
N TYR A 703 -22.68 -36.68 5.90
CA TYR A 703 -22.69 -37.33 4.58
C TYR A 703 -21.97 -36.46 3.56
N ALA A 704 -20.98 -37.01 2.86
CA ALA A 704 -20.31 -36.30 1.79
C ALA A 704 -20.21 -37.12 0.52
N THR A 705 -20.61 -36.53 -0.62
CA THR A 705 -20.36 -37.11 -1.94
C THR A 705 -19.06 -36.51 -2.49
N LEU A 706 -18.06 -37.37 -2.69
CA LEU A 706 -16.79 -36.99 -3.29
C LEU A 706 -16.72 -37.51 -4.72
N THR A 707 -16.59 -36.63 -5.70
CA THR A 707 -16.52 -36.99 -7.13
C THR A 707 -15.17 -36.54 -7.70
N VAL A 708 -14.44 -37.44 -8.33
CA VAL A 708 -13.15 -37.18 -8.98
C VAL A 708 -13.31 -37.25 -10.50
N SER A 709 -12.73 -36.27 -11.19
CA SER A 709 -12.89 -36.11 -12.66
C SER A 709 -11.70 -36.60 -13.48
N ASP A 710 -10.56 -36.94 -12.85
CA ASP A 710 -9.26 -37.19 -13.48
C ASP A 710 -8.68 -38.59 -13.24
N GLY A 711 -9.51 -39.54 -12.89
CA GLY A 711 -9.06 -40.92 -12.59
C GLY A 711 -8.61 -41.13 -11.14
N GLY A 712 -8.45 -40.08 -10.36
CA GLY A 712 -8.28 -40.15 -8.92
C GLY A 712 -6.94 -40.71 -8.43
N GLY A 713 -6.94 -41.25 -7.20
CA GLY A 713 -5.76 -41.77 -6.50
C GLY A 713 -5.82 -41.56 -4.97
N PRO A 714 -4.72 -41.66 -4.26
CA PRO A 714 -4.63 -41.29 -2.85
C PRO A 714 -5.07 -39.84 -2.64
N PHE A 715 -5.82 -39.58 -1.55
CA PHE A 715 -6.39 -38.29 -1.26
C PHE A 715 -6.56 -38.09 0.24
N THR A 716 -6.09 -36.97 0.78
CA THR A 716 -6.25 -36.61 2.18
C THR A 716 -7.35 -35.54 2.30
N LEU A 717 -8.40 -35.85 3.06
CA LEU A 717 -9.45 -34.91 3.43
C LEU A 717 -9.30 -34.49 4.86
N THR A 718 -9.08 -33.21 5.10
CA THR A 718 -9.13 -32.62 6.44
C THR A 718 -10.48 -31.91 6.65
N LEU A 719 -11.19 -32.27 7.70
CA LEU A 719 -12.40 -31.57 8.15
C LEU A 719 -12.04 -30.81 9.43
N ARG A 720 -11.94 -29.47 9.33
CA ARG A 720 -11.61 -28.61 10.47
C ARG A 720 -12.84 -28.31 11.30
N GLY A 721 -12.79 -28.56 12.61
CA GLY A 721 -13.88 -28.34 13.56
C GLY A 721 -13.77 -29.21 14.80
N ASP A 722 -14.62 -28.96 15.78
CA ASP A 722 -14.63 -29.66 17.06
C ASP A 722 -15.34 -31.02 16.96
N PHE A 723 -14.71 -31.97 16.29
CA PHE A 723 -15.26 -33.33 16.17
C PHE A 723 -15.10 -34.11 17.48
N PRO A 724 -16.17 -34.79 17.97
CA PRO A 724 -16.01 -35.81 19.02
C PRO A 724 -15.21 -37.01 18.44
N ALA A 725 -15.05 -38.07 19.22
CA ALA A 725 -14.57 -39.32 18.66
C ALA A 725 -15.54 -39.79 17.57
N VAL A 726 -15.01 -40.12 16.37
CA VAL A 726 -15.82 -40.49 15.21
C VAL A 726 -15.31 -41.80 14.58
N THR A 727 -16.18 -42.45 13.84
CA THR A 727 -15.83 -43.48 12.85
C THR A 727 -16.17 -42.96 11.45
N ALA A 728 -15.49 -43.44 10.43
CA ALA A 728 -15.79 -43.08 9.06
C ALA A 728 -15.87 -44.33 8.15
N THR A 729 -16.72 -44.23 7.14
CA THR A 729 -16.80 -45.24 6.08
C THR A 729 -16.80 -44.55 4.70
N LEU A 730 -16.11 -45.17 3.74
CA LEU A 730 -16.16 -44.78 2.32
C LEU A 730 -16.88 -45.94 1.57
N ASP A 731 -18.01 -45.68 0.95
CA ASP A 731 -18.88 -46.66 0.31
C ASP A 731 -19.22 -47.85 1.26
N GLY A 732 -19.43 -47.55 2.53
CA GLY A 732 -19.72 -48.54 3.58
C GLY A 732 -18.50 -49.34 4.06
N GLN A 733 -17.30 -49.10 3.57
CA GLN A 733 -16.07 -49.71 4.04
C GLN A 733 -15.39 -48.80 5.06
N PRO A 734 -14.98 -49.33 6.24
CA PRO A 734 -14.29 -48.49 7.26
C PRO A 734 -13.02 -47.88 6.70
N VAL A 735 -12.79 -46.58 7.02
CA VAL A 735 -11.56 -45.86 6.71
C VAL A 735 -10.92 -45.33 8.03
N PRO A 736 -9.60 -45.28 8.09
CA PRO A 736 -8.92 -44.72 9.26
C PRO A 736 -9.28 -43.27 9.44
N VAL A 737 -9.51 -42.87 10.71
CA VAL A 737 -9.69 -41.47 11.11
C VAL A 737 -8.53 -41.08 12.01
N ARG A 738 -7.85 -40.01 11.70
CA ARG A 738 -6.82 -39.40 12.54
C ARG A 738 -7.36 -38.12 13.16
N GLN A 739 -7.50 -38.14 14.48
CA GLN A 739 -7.85 -36.92 15.22
C GLN A 739 -6.64 -35.97 15.24
N THR A 740 -6.85 -34.70 14.98
CA THR A 740 -5.83 -33.65 15.01
C THR A 740 -6.26 -32.53 15.96
N ALA A 741 -5.39 -31.55 16.15
CA ALA A 741 -5.74 -30.36 16.95
C ALA A 741 -6.76 -29.45 16.23
N GLU A 742 -6.87 -29.57 14.91
CA GLU A 742 -7.75 -28.74 14.09
C GLU A 742 -9.07 -29.43 13.71
N GLY A 743 -9.17 -30.75 13.90
CA GLY A 743 -10.34 -31.53 13.51
C GLY A 743 -10.01 -32.99 13.24
N ILE A 744 -10.51 -33.54 12.15
CA ILE A 744 -10.22 -34.91 11.72
C ILE A 744 -9.59 -34.96 10.33
N GLU A 745 -8.74 -35.95 10.10
CA GLU A 745 -8.07 -36.19 8.85
C GLU A 745 -8.34 -37.64 8.39
N LEU A 746 -8.65 -37.78 7.11
CA LEU A 746 -9.07 -39.02 6.47
C LEU A 746 -8.18 -39.30 5.26
N ASP A 747 -7.45 -40.41 5.29
CA ASP A 747 -6.69 -40.90 4.12
C ASP A 747 -7.58 -41.82 3.28
N LEU A 748 -7.92 -41.36 2.09
CA LEU A 748 -8.89 -41.99 1.18
C LEU A 748 -8.18 -42.43 -0.12
N VAL A 749 -8.83 -43.31 -0.84
CA VAL A 749 -8.50 -43.61 -2.25
C VAL A 749 -9.73 -43.36 -3.08
N LEU A 750 -9.67 -42.30 -3.89
CA LEU A 750 -10.79 -41.88 -4.72
C LEU A 750 -10.54 -42.26 -6.19
N ALA A 751 -11.54 -42.77 -6.89
CA ALA A 751 -11.40 -43.16 -8.31
C ALA A 751 -12.56 -42.67 -9.22
N ALA A 752 -13.70 -42.37 -8.65
CA ALA A 752 -14.89 -41.91 -9.36
C ALA A 752 -15.77 -41.10 -8.39
N GLN A 753 -16.97 -41.58 -8.10
CA GLN A 753 -17.87 -41.01 -7.10
C GLN A 753 -17.94 -41.93 -5.89
N HIS A 754 -17.80 -41.37 -4.70
CA HIS A 754 -17.79 -42.06 -3.43
C HIS A 754 -18.74 -41.40 -2.43
N LEU A 755 -19.33 -42.20 -1.54
CA LEU A 755 -20.09 -41.74 -0.40
C LEU A 755 -19.23 -41.89 0.88
N LEU A 756 -18.84 -40.77 1.46
CA LEU A 756 -18.21 -40.75 2.77
C LEU A 756 -19.29 -40.52 3.84
N VAL A 757 -19.27 -41.32 4.90
CA VAL A 757 -20.11 -41.13 6.08
C VAL A 757 -19.21 -41.05 7.30
N VAL A 758 -19.35 -39.96 8.07
CA VAL A 758 -18.63 -39.75 9.35
C VAL A 758 -19.66 -39.78 10.47
N THR A 759 -19.50 -40.75 11.40
CA THR A 759 -20.47 -41.00 12.47
C THR A 759 -19.83 -40.74 13.85
N PRO A 760 -20.38 -39.84 14.65
CA PRO A 760 -19.97 -39.65 16.05
C PRO A 760 -20.19 -40.93 16.87
N GLN A 761 -19.24 -41.18 17.82
CA GLN A 761 -19.31 -42.35 18.71
C GLN A 761 -20.09 -42.05 19.98
#